data_e221cf01406f8e05b18cb03088df00ef
#
_entry.id   e221cf01406f8e05b18cb03088df00ef
#
_cell.length_a   1.000
_cell.length_b   1.000
_cell.length_c   1.000
_cell.angle_alpha   90.00
_cell.angle_beta   90.00
_cell.angle_gamma   90.00
#
_symmetry.space_group_name_H-M   'P 1'
#
loop_
_entity.id
_entity.type
_entity.pdbx_description
1 polymer ?
#
loop_
_entity_poly.entity_id
_entity_poly.type
_entity_poly.pdbx_seq_one_letter_code
_entity_poly.pdbx_strand_id
1 'polypeptide(L)'
;MTSSRISTPASRAARDVRQGETRLANLELALLAAVLAAFLVAVARVAAGHAIGAPGQAVDADIVRTWSGFTFALGRSAALVAIAFVAAHVVRRVWGGIGDPWLMPIACALCGLGLLTMVSVNDPWRERLLFQPFAIGVAIGCVALTVASLVDFARLELHRFAFVFLIGALGLSVLLLVFGSGPGRSGVKVNLFGVQPVEAIRPLIALFLAGYFGRRWEWLRELADPLARQHPILKRLQLPRVADVIPVAVGMTFVLLFFFFQHDLGPALVLACTFLVTYSVARDRWGLAALGLATLVGAFTAAYLLGYPSTVVKRIDMWHSPWDNGVSGGDQVAHALWGLASGGLLGGGLSETSPRYIPTGENDLVLASLGEILGFAGVALVLVLFGTLVVRALRIARRTDQPYVALLVVGLVTSLAAQTLLIVGGLLGLLPLSGVVTPFLSLGRSSMVSNLAVVGLLLAASRQAPPGDEKPFLRPASRLGLVVSALLAVAAGRAFMVQVWSRGDIMTRQTRTRQADGAVRPQDNPRLREVARLVRRGTILDRHGLPIAMDATIDVSTHAREYAALGVSPCGTVAGVRARPTPLGSSPIATAATGTPSKAFGERCYPLGGGAFHLLGDAVSRANWAAPNAAFAEHEFDTRLRGYNDYSELLALWDHRDEPFHRSVRAILDRPRDVTLTIDARLQARAAALLAKQLGDLRLSKGAVVVLDVATGDVLASVSAPWPRLDSGRAGMDEDAARPDLPLLDRVRYGQYPPGSTFKLVTAAAALRASPDVAERHFECKPLPEGRVGIQLPRWRRPIRDDATDHTAHGDVTLDEGLRVSCNAYFAQLGLAIGPRTLKDTADAFEIATSTAGTTADLGQQLPWASYGQAEVLASPFRMARVAATMATRGEMLPGRWVLNPAPVAIPSRRILEPAAADRIARAMRRVVTGGTASQLAGHEVEIAGKTGTAEVTGAPSHSWFVGFAPATGPKRIAIAVIVENGGYGARAAVPLAGDVVSAAHSLGIIP
;
A
#
# COMPACT_ATOMS: atom_id res chain seq x y z
N MET A 1 -56.48 71.16 -20.85
CA MET A 1 -55.28 71.59 -20.05
C MET A 1 -54.60 70.37 -19.53
N THR A 2 -53.65 69.85 -20.26
CA THR A 2 -52.81 68.71 -19.88
C THR A 2 -51.51 69.24 -19.24
N SER A 3 -51.40 69.19 -17.91
CA SER A 3 -50.16 69.59 -17.21
C SER A 3 -49.09 68.55 -17.42
N SER A 4 -48.22 68.78 -18.36
CA SER A 4 -46.91 68.03 -18.45
C SER A 4 -46.07 68.37 -17.20
N ARG A 5 -46.02 67.48 -16.21
CA ARG A 5 -45.04 67.57 -15.12
C ARG A 5 -43.65 67.44 -15.69
N ILE A 6 -42.97 68.59 -15.88
CA ILE A 6 -41.51 68.60 -16.23
C ILE A 6 -40.76 67.99 -15.00
N SER A 7 -40.29 66.79 -15.14
CA SER A 7 -39.45 66.15 -14.12
C SER A 7 -38.13 66.90 -13.98
N THR A 8 -37.81 67.35 -12.77
CA THR A 8 -36.53 68.00 -12.47
C THR A 8 -35.33 67.12 -12.78
N PRO A 9 -34.15 67.66 -13.24
CA PRO A 9 -32.96 66.87 -13.50
C PRO A 9 -32.61 65.94 -12.35
N ALA A 10 -32.81 66.37 -11.10
CA ALA A 10 -32.57 65.51 -9.91
C ALA A 10 -33.53 64.33 -9.82
N SER A 11 -34.80 64.49 -10.27
CA SER A 11 -35.77 63.38 -10.26
C SER A 11 -35.52 62.35 -11.39
N ARG A 12 -34.93 62.79 -12.51
CA ARG A 12 -34.49 61.89 -13.59
C ARG A 12 -33.25 61.12 -13.14
N ALA A 13 -32.23 61.74 -12.61
CA ALA A 13 -31.03 61.13 -12.09
C ALA A 13 -31.35 60.08 -10.99
N ALA A 14 -32.27 60.38 -10.07
CA ALA A 14 -32.72 59.43 -9.04
C ALA A 14 -33.49 58.23 -9.62
N ARG A 15 -34.26 58.43 -10.70
CA ARG A 15 -34.92 57.31 -11.41
C ARG A 15 -33.93 56.44 -12.16
N ASP A 16 -32.94 57.02 -12.86
CA ASP A 16 -31.92 56.30 -13.61
C ASP A 16 -31.05 55.46 -12.66
N VAL A 17 -30.67 56.00 -11.46
CA VAL A 17 -29.97 55.24 -10.42
C VAL A 17 -30.81 54.06 -9.92
N ARG A 18 -32.07 54.28 -9.57
CA ARG A 18 -32.98 53.17 -9.12
C ARG A 18 -33.21 52.14 -10.21
N GLN A 19 -33.34 52.54 -11.47
CA GLN A 19 -33.47 51.61 -12.59
C GLN A 19 -32.18 50.78 -12.77
N GLY A 20 -31.00 51.41 -12.62
CA GLY A 20 -29.71 50.75 -12.64
C GLY A 20 -29.55 49.70 -11.53
N GLU A 21 -29.90 50.08 -10.28
CA GLU A 21 -29.87 49.14 -9.14
C GLU A 21 -30.83 47.97 -9.33
N THR A 22 -32.04 48.23 -9.85
CA THR A 22 -33.03 47.17 -10.13
C THR A 22 -32.55 46.20 -11.21
N ARG A 23 -31.84 46.70 -12.25
CA ARG A 23 -31.23 45.86 -13.30
C ARG A 23 -30.11 44.96 -12.73
N LEU A 24 -29.26 45.53 -11.88
CA LEU A 24 -28.20 44.75 -11.24
C LEU A 24 -28.76 43.71 -10.29
N ALA A 25 -29.83 44.01 -9.52
CA ALA A 25 -30.51 43.07 -8.66
C ALA A 25 -31.17 41.91 -9.43
N ASN A 26 -31.80 42.20 -10.54
CA ASN A 26 -32.40 41.18 -11.39
C ASN A 26 -31.32 40.31 -12.08
N LEU A 27 -30.18 40.89 -12.47
CA LEU A 27 -29.04 40.12 -13.03
C LEU A 27 -28.45 39.18 -11.99
N GLU A 28 -28.22 39.67 -10.75
CA GLU A 28 -27.71 38.80 -9.66
C GLU A 28 -28.68 37.67 -9.37
N LEU A 29 -30.00 37.95 -9.32
CA LEU A 29 -30.99 36.92 -9.09
C LEU A 29 -31.05 35.89 -10.24
N ALA A 30 -30.97 36.32 -11.49
CA ALA A 30 -30.93 35.42 -12.63
C ALA A 30 -29.71 34.51 -12.63
N LEU A 31 -28.52 35.06 -12.33
CA LEU A 31 -27.28 34.28 -12.19
C LEU A 31 -27.37 33.30 -11.02
N LEU A 32 -27.87 33.77 -9.87
CA LEU A 32 -28.04 32.91 -8.70
C LEU A 32 -29.03 31.79 -8.95
N ALA A 33 -30.17 32.08 -9.60
CA ALA A 33 -31.15 31.07 -9.97
C ALA A 33 -30.59 30.02 -10.93
N ALA A 34 -29.79 30.44 -11.92
CA ALA A 34 -29.11 29.51 -12.85
C ALA A 34 -28.10 28.58 -12.10
N VAL A 35 -27.31 29.13 -11.20
CA VAL A 35 -26.36 28.35 -10.38
C VAL A 35 -27.08 27.37 -9.46
N LEU A 36 -28.14 27.81 -8.77
CA LEU A 36 -28.92 26.96 -7.90
C LEU A 36 -29.68 25.87 -8.66
N ALA A 37 -30.22 26.18 -9.86
CA ALA A 37 -30.85 25.17 -10.71
C ALA A 37 -29.83 24.07 -11.11
N ALA A 38 -28.65 24.46 -11.59
CA ALA A 38 -27.60 23.52 -11.94
C ALA A 38 -27.14 22.70 -10.71
N PHE A 39 -27.01 23.34 -9.54
CA PHE A 39 -26.67 22.67 -8.29
C PHE A 39 -27.73 21.64 -7.87
N LEU A 40 -29.02 22.00 -7.91
CA LEU A 40 -30.12 21.10 -7.54
C LEU A 40 -30.24 19.91 -8.51
N VAL A 41 -30.03 20.15 -9.82
CA VAL A 41 -29.96 19.06 -10.81
C VAL A 41 -28.79 18.09 -10.47
N ALA A 42 -27.62 18.62 -10.13
CA ALA A 42 -26.48 17.79 -9.72
C ALA A 42 -26.80 16.99 -8.45
N VAL A 43 -27.42 17.60 -7.43
CA VAL A 43 -27.86 16.92 -6.20
C VAL A 43 -28.85 15.79 -6.51
N ALA A 44 -29.82 16.04 -7.39
CA ALA A 44 -30.82 15.02 -7.80
C ALA A 44 -30.13 13.85 -8.52
N ARG A 45 -29.14 14.13 -9.38
CA ARG A 45 -28.34 13.10 -10.06
C ARG A 45 -27.53 12.25 -9.08
N VAL A 46 -26.91 12.87 -8.09
CA VAL A 46 -26.18 12.18 -7.00
C VAL A 46 -27.10 11.26 -6.22
N ALA A 47 -28.29 11.75 -5.83
CA ALA A 47 -29.29 10.96 -5.13
C ALA A 47 -29.73 9.74 -5.96
N ALA A 48 -29.97 9.90 -7.25
CA ALA A 48 -30.35 8.83 -8.17
C ALA A 48 -29.19 7.80 -8.37
N GLY A 49 -27.95 8.28 -8.54
CA GLY A 49 -26.79 7.40 -8.72
C GLY A 49 -26.54 6.50 -7.50
N HIS A 50 -26.65 7.02 -6.30
CA HIS A 50 -26.54 6.24 -5.07
C HIS A 50 -27.71 5.27 -4.84
N ALA A 51 -28.85 5.44 -5.50
CA ALA A 51 -29.95 4.48 -5.43
C ALA A 51 -29.59 3.13 -6.04
N ILE A 52 -28.75 3.12 -7.10
CA ILE A 52 -28.31 1.91 -7.79
C ILE A 52 -27.33 1.11 -6.91
N GLY A 53 -26.49 1.80 -6.12
CA GLY A 53 -25.53 1.20 -5.18
C GLY A 53 -26.04 1.09 -3.75
N ALA A 54 -27.33 1.37 -3.50
CA ALA A 54 -27.90 1.26 -2.16
C ALA A 54 -27.88 -0.20 -1.71
N PRO A 55 -27.35 -0.51 -0.50
CA PRO A 55 -27.36 -1.85 0.02
C PRO A 55 -28.80 -2.34 0.10
N GLY A 56 -29.08 -3.48 -0.56
CA GLY A 56 -30.35 -4.18 -0.39
C GLY A 56 -30.59 -4.51 1.09
N GLN A 57 -31.79 -4.95 1.44
CA GLN A 57 -32.17 -5.29 2.83
C GLN A 57 -31.36 -6.44 3.47
N ALA A 58 -30.28 -6.89 2.86
CA ALA A 58 -29.36 -7.85 3.44
C ALA A 58 -28.64 -7.21 4.66
N VAL A 59 -28.87 -7.78 5.79
CA VAL A 59 -28.39 -7.41 7.12
C VAL A 59 -26.86 -7.43 7.16
N ASP A 60 -26.22 -6.34 6.78
CA ASP A 60 -24.83 -6.09 7.06
C ASP A 60 -24.78 -5.21 8.34
N ALA A 61 -24.23 -5.72 9.42
CA ALA A 61 -24.27 -5.07 10.74
C ALA A 61 -23.60 -3.68 10.77
N ASP A 62 -22.83 -3.34 9.71
CA ASP A 62 -22.10 -2.08 9.60
C ASP A 62 -22.87 -0.97 8.84
N ILE A 63 -24.07 -1.25 8.33
CA ILE A 63 -24.88 -0.26 7.61
C ILE A 63 -25.66 0.58 8.61
N VAL A 64 -25.31 1.85 8.70
CA VAL A 64 -25.91 2.81 9.65
C VAL A 64 -27.11 3.57 9.05
N ARG A 65 -27.25 3.62 7.69
CA ARG A 65 -28.26 4.46 7.04
C ARG A 65 -28.99 3.76 5.90
N THR A 66 -30.24 4.17 5.71
CA THR A 66 -31.07 3.80 4.55
C THR A 66 -30.93 4.84 3.43
N TRP A 67 -31.28 4.45 2.21
CA TRP A 67 -31.32 5.36 1.06
C TRP A 67 -32.23 6.57 1.30
N SER A 68 -33.39 6.38 1.90
CA SER A 68 -34.31 7.47 2.25
C SER A 68 -33.72 8.42 3.30
N GLY A 69 -33.00 7.91 4.29
CA GLY A 69 -32.29 8.73 5.27
C GLY A 69 -31.16 9.56 4.65
N PHE A 70 -30.40 8.97 3.74
CA PHE A 70 -29.35 9.67 2.99
C PHE A 70 -29.93 10.79 2.11
N THR A 71 -30.95 10.48 1.28
CA THR A 71 -31.56 11.45 0.35
C THR A 71 -32.26 12.59 1.09
N PHE A 72 -32.91 12.30 2.23
CA PHE A 72 -33.48 13.33 3.09
C PHE A 72 -32.40 14.25 3.67
N ALA A 73 -31.29 13.69 4.16
CA ALA A 73 -30.17 14.46 4.69
C ALA A 73 -29.52 15.35 3.63
N LEU A 74 -29.33 14.81 2.41
CA LEU A 74 -28.76 15.51 1.27
C LEU A 74 -29.70 16.64 0.81
N GLY A 75 -30.97 16.34 0.62
CA GLY A 75 -31.99 17.32 0.23
C GLY A 75 -32.10 18.48 1.23
N ARG A 76 -32.11 18.17 2.53
CA ARG A 76 -32.12 19.17 3.60
C ARG A 76 -30.88 20.08 3.56
N SER A 77 -29.70 19.50 3.33
CA SER A 77 -28.45 20.26 3.27
C SER A 77 -28.39 21.14 2.01
N ALA A 78 -28.84 20.65 0.87
CA ALA A 78 -28.94 21.42 -0.36
C ALA A 78 -29.94 22.57 -0.24
N ALA A 79 -31.13 22.32 0.37
CA ALA A 79 -32.11 23.34 0.64
C ALA A 79 -31.59 24.43 1.59
N LEU A 80 -30.86 24.06 2.65
CA LEU A 80 -30.24 25.00 3.57
C LEU A 80 -29.28 25.96 2.85
N VAL A 81 -28.42 25.43 1.97
CA VAL A 81 -27.49 26.25 1.17
C VAL A 81 -28.27 27.18 0.23
N ALA A 82 -29.25 26.65 -0.51
CA ALA A 82 -30.06 27.46 -1.44
C ALA A 82 -30.80 28.58 -0.72
N ILE A 83 -31.52 28.27 0.36
CA ILE A 83 -32.27 29.24 1.17
C ILE A 83 -31.34 30.31 1.73
N ALA A 84 -30.14 29.94 2.22
CA ALA A 84 -29.17 30.89 2.79
C ALA A 84 -28.70 31.93 1.76
N PHE A 85 -28.37 31.52 0.53
CA PHE A 85 -27.97 32.45 -0.53
C PHE A 85 -29.15 33.30 -1.04
N VAL A 86 -30.34 32.71 -1.19
CA VAL A 86 -31.54 33.48 -1.56
C VAL A 86 -31.91 34.49 -0.50
N ALA A 87 -31.86 34.12 0.80
CA ALA A 87 -32.12 35.04 1.90
C ALA A 87 -31.08 36.19 1.92
N ALA A 88 -29.78 35.88 1.70
CA ALA A 88 -28.74 36.86 1.59
C ALA A 88 -29.00 37.84 0.44
N HIS A 89 -29.46 37.37 -0.74
CA HIS A 89 -29.87 38.24 -1.86
C HIS A 89 -31.04 39.14 -1.47
N VAL A 90 -32.10 38.57 -0.88
CA VAL A 90 -33.31 39.36 -0.50
C VAL A 90 -32.97 40.44 0.53
N VAL A 91 -32.24 40.09 1.60
CA VAL A 91 -31.86 41.07 2.65
C VAL A 91 -31.03 42.20 2.09
N ARG A 92 -30.07 41.92 1.24
CA ARG A 92 -29.23 42.91 0.59
C ARG A 92 -30.04 43.80 -0.37
N ARG A 93 -30.97 43.23 -1.13
CA ARG A 93 -31.87 43.99 -2.01
C ARG A 93 -32.73 44.98 -1.24
N VAL A 94 -33.20 44.58 -0.05
CA VAL A 94 -34.09 45.43 0.77
C VAL A 94 -33.34 46.50 1.54
N TRP A 95 -32.18 46.14 2.14
CA TRP A 95 -31.52 46.99 3.12
C TRP A 95 -30.20 47.58 2.69
N GLY A 96 -29.52 47.02 1.71
CA GLY A 96 -28.13 47.38 1.45
C GLY A 96 -27.79 47.74 0.00
N GLY A 97 -28.60 47.38 -0.98
CA GLY A 97 -28.21 47.41 -2.39
C GLY A 97 -27.27 46.29 -2.80
N ILE A 98 -27.18 46.02 -4.09
CA ILE A 98 -26.58 44.74 -4.61
C ILE A 98 -25.04 44.88 -4.84
N GLY A 99 -24.57 46.00 -5.36
CA GLY A 99 -23.14 46.09 -5.77
C GLY A 99 -22.81 45.27 -7.03
N ASP A 100 -21.72 44.53 -7.02
CA ASP A 100 -21.33 43.69 -8.16
C ASP A 100 -22.19 42.41 -8.23
N PRO A 101 -22.94 42.19 -9.33
CA PRO A 101 -23.91 41.10 -9.41
C PRO A 101 -23.31 39.70 -9.63
N TRP A 102 -21.99 39.58 -9.82
CA TRP A 102 -21.30 38.31 -10.08
C TRP A 102 -20.70 37.66 -8.85
N LEU A 103 -20.26 38.45 -7.85
CA LEU A 103 -19.46 37.94 -6.73
C LEU A 103 -20.20 36.88 -5.90
N MET A 104 -21.47 37.14 -5.57
CA MET A 104 -22.26 36.21 -4.75
C MET A 104 -22.67 34.91 -5.51
N PRO A 105 -23.13 34.95 -6.79
CA PRO A 105 -23.37 33.75 -7.57
C PRO A 105 -22.10 32.86 -7.76
N ILE A 106 -20.93 33.48 -7.95
CA ILE A 106 -19.65 32.73 -8.02
C ILE A 106 -19.35 32.03 -6.70
N ALA A 107 -19.51 32.72 -5.56
CA ALA A 107 -19.33 32.10 -4.25
C ALA A 107 -20.33 30.95 -4.02
N CYS A 108 -21.59 31.11 -4.46
CA CYS A 108 -22.59 30.07 -4.42
C CYS A 108 -22.19 28.84 -5.26
N ALA A 109 -21.70 29.05 -6.49
CA ALA A 109 -21.23 27.97 -7.35
C ALA A 109 -20.05 27.18 -6.72
N LEU A 110 -19.06 27.88 -6.16
CA LEU A 110 -17.94 27.25 -5.45
C LEU A 110 -18.41 26.47 -4.22
N CYS A 111 -19.30 27.03 -3.39
CA CYS A 111 -19.89 26.30 -2.25
C CYS A 111 -20.71 25.09 -2.69
N GLY A 112 -21.44 25.19 -3.80
CA GLY A 112 -22.18 24.08 -4.39
C GLY A 112 -21.27 22.93 -4.82
N LEU A 113 -20.18 23.25 -5.52
CA LEU A 113 -19.15 22.26 -5.89
C LEU A 113 -18.50 21.62 -4.65
N GLY A 114 -18.20 22.41 -3.61
CA GLY A 114 -17.70 21.90 -2.34
C GLY A 114 -18.67 20.92 -1.67
N LEU A 115 -19.96 21.24 -1.62
CA LEU A 115 -20.97 20.36 -1.03
C LEU A 115 -21.06 19.03 -1.82
N LEU A 116 -21.09 19.07 -3.15
CA LEU A 116 -21.08 17.87 -3.99
C LEU A 116 -19.83 17.02 -3.76
N THR A 117 -18.66 17.65 -3.61
CA THR A 117 -17.42 16.91 -3.27
C THR A 117 -17.54 16.21 -1.93
N MET A 118 -18.12 16.88 -0.89
CA MET A 118 -18.29 16.30 0.45
C MET A 118 -19.23 15.09 0.48
N VAL A 119 -20.09 14.92 -0.53
CA VAL A 119 -20.95 13.72 -0.63
C VAL A 119 -20.14 12.48 -1.00
N SER A 120 -19.10 12.63 -1.84
CA SER A 120 -18.36 11.51 -2.41
C SER A 120 -17.09 11.14 -1.62
N VAL A 121 -16.64 11.98 -0.67
CA VAL A 121 -15.38 11.72 0.07
C VAL A 121 -15.51 10.54 1.03
N ASN A 122 -16.64 10.40 1.72
CA ASN A 122 -16.90 9.34 2.67
C ASN A 122 -17.96 8.37 2.14
N ASP A 123 -17.94 7.13 2.67
CA ASP A 123 -19.00 6.16 2.42
C ASP A 123 -20.32 6.66 3.06
N PRO A 124 -21.35 7.02 2.27
CA PRO A 124 -22.58 7.58 2.79
C PRO A 124 -23.41 6.58 3.63
N TRP A 125 -23.14 5.28 3.51
CA TRP A 125 -23.87 4.22 4.21
C TRP A 125 -23.29 3.92 5.60
N ARG A 126 -21.98 4.05 5.77
CA ARG A 126 -21.22 3.61 6.95
C ARG A 126 -20.61 4.76 7.74
N GLU A 127 -20.27 5.88 7.11
CA GLU A 127 -19.49 6.94 7.71
C GLU A 127 -20.29 8.22 7.97
N ARG A 128 -19.65 9.24 8.55
CA ARG A 128 -20.26 10.53 8.82
C ARG A 128 -20.53 11.29 7.53
N LEU A 129 -21.71 11.92 7.43
CA LEU A 129 -22.11 12.74 6.30
C LEU A 129 -21.46 14.12 6.37
N LEU A 130 -20.30 14.30 5.70
CA LEU A 130 -19.50 15.53 5.74
C LEU A 130 -20.24 16.73 5.12
N PHE A 131 -21.15 16.53 4.22
CA PHE A 131 -21.94 17.59 3.58
C PHE A 131 -22.92 18.30 4.56
N GLN A 132 -23.29 17.69 5.69
CA GLN A 132 -24.17 18.34 6.68
C GLN A 132 -23.44 19.45 7.45
N PRO A 133 -22.28 19.22 8.14
CA PRO A 133 -21.54 20.31 8.77
C PRO A 133 -21.01 21.33 7.76
N PHE A 134 -20.75 20.95 6.52
CA PHE A 134 -20.39 21.86 5.44
C PHE A 134 -21.55 22.82 5.13
N ALA A 135 -22.77 22.32 4.90
CA ALA A 135 -23.95 23.15 4.62
C ALA A 135 -24.27 24.13 5.77
N ILE A 136 -24.09 23.69 7.03
CA ILE A 136 -24.24 24.58 8.20
C ILE A 136 -23.18 25.69 8.15
N GLY A 137 -21.94 25.36 7.82
CA GLY A 137 -20.84 26.33 7.66
C GLY A 137 -21.15 27.37 6.58
N VAL A 138 -21.72 26.96 5.44
CA VAL A 138 -22.17 27.86 4.36
C VAL A 138 -23.30 28.76 4.84
N ALA A 139 -24.29 28.22 5.54
CA ALA A 139 -25.42 29.02 6.04
C ALA A 139 -24.96 30.11 7.02
N ILE A 140 -24.11 29.78 7.99
CA ILE A 140 -23.52 30.76 8.92
C ILE A 140 -22.65 31.77 8.14
N GLY A 141 -21.89 31.30 7.15
CA GLY A 141 -21.10 32.16 6.26
C GLY A 141 -21.95 33.13 5.44
N CYS A 142 -23.15 32.73 4.98
CA CYS A 142 -24.11 33.62 4.29
C CYS A 142 -24.65 34.72 5.23
N VAL A 143 -24.82 34.42 6.51
CA VAL A 143 -25.17 35.46 7.52
C VAL A 143 -23.99 36.45 7.63
N ALA A 144 -22.75 35.93 7.76
CA ALA A 144 -21.55 36.80 7.84
C ALA A 144 -21.37 37.64 6.56
N LEU A 145 -21.59 37.05 5.37
CA LEU A 145 -21.59 37.74 4.09
C LEU A 145 -22.60 38.88 4.09
N THR A 146 -23.82 38.60 4.52
CA THR A 146 -24.92 39.61 4.58
C THR A 146 -24.54 40.75 5.49
N VAL A 147 -24.14 40.51 6.74
CA VAL A 147 -23.71 41.52 7.71
C VAL A 147 -22.52 42.31 7.15
N ALA A 148 -21.50 41.65 6.63
CA ALA A 148 -20.33 42.34 6.07
C ALA A 148 -20.68 43.19 4.84
N SER A 149 -21.66 42.79 4.04
CA SER A 149 -22.09 43.57 2.88
C SER A 149 -22.86 44.87 3.22
N LEU A 150 -23.37 44.96 4.45
CA LEU A 150 -24.07 46.15 4.94
C LEU A 150 -23.11 47.20 5.53
N VAL A 151 -21.82 46.89 5.66
CA VAL A 151 -20.82 47.84 6.19
C VAL A 151 -20.73 49.07 5.32
N ASP A 152 -20.84 50.26 5.95
CA ASP A 152 -20.63 51.56 5.32
C ASP A 152 -19.23 52.09 5.72
N PHE A 153 -18.27 52.01 4.78
CA PHE A 153 -16.88 52.41 5.04
C PHE A 153 -16.73 53.92 5.25
N ALA A 154 -17.56 54.70 4.56
CA ALA A 154 -17.53 56.16 4.66
C ALA A 154 -18.06 56.64 6.03
N ARG A 155 -19.22 56.09 6.43
CA ARG A 155 -19.88 56.45 7.70
C ARG A 155 -19.11 55.96 8.93
N LEU A 156 -18.53 54.77 8.86
CA LEU A 156 -17.80 54.18 9.99
C LEU A 156 -16.34 54.63 10.06
N GLU A 157 -15.83 55.37 9.07
CA GLU A 157 -14.46 55.90 8.98
C GLU A 157 -13.39 54.84 9.38
N LEU A 158 -13.60 53.56 8.99
CA LEU A 158 -12.80 52.40 9.44
C LEU A 158 -11.29 52.62 9.20
N HIS A 159 -10.92 53.43 8.23
CA HIS A 159 -9.55 53.80 7.96
C HIS A 159 -8.86 54.52 9.14
N ARG A 160 -9.62 55.14 10.04
CA ARG A 160 -9.07 55.82 11.24
C ARG A 160 -8.66 54.80 12.33
N PHE A 161 -9.27 53.64 12.34
CA PHE A 161 -9.09 52.61 13.33
C PHE A 161 -8.10 51.52 12.87
N ALA A 162 -7.22 51.79 11.90
CA ALA A 162 -6.31 50.80 11.32
C ALA A 162 -5.52 49.99 12.40
N PHE A 163 -4.93 50.65 13.40
CA PHE A 163 -4.19 49.98 14.46
C PHE A 163 -5.05 49.11 15.39
N VAL A 164 -6.33 49.37 15.53
CA VAL A 164 -7.24 48.50 16.29
C VAL A 164 -7.35 47.12 15.64
N PHE A 165 -7.39 47.07 14.31
CA PHE A 165 -7.39 45.79 13.56
C PHE A 165 -6.08 45.03 13.73
N LEU A 166 -4.93 45.73 13.76
CA LEU A 166 -3.63 45.10 14.04
C LEU A 166 -3.57 44.56 15.46
N ILE A 167 -4.01 45.34 16.47
CA ILE A 167 -4.06 44.92 17.87
C ILE A 167 -4.99 43.71 18.03
N GLY A 168 -6.14 43.70 17.36
CA GLY A 168 -7.05 42.55 17.33
C GLY A 168 -6.42 41.33 16.73
N ALA A 169 -5.69 41.45 15.62
CA ALA A 169 -4.96 40.35 15.00
C ALA A 169 -3.85 39.78 15.89
N LEU A 170 -3.07 40.69 16.53
CA LEU A 170 -2.01 40.30 17.48
C LEU A 170 -2.61 39.62 18.73
N GLY A 171 -3.69 40.17 19.28
CA GLY A 171 -4.41 39.59 20.42
C GLY A 171 -4.90 38.17 20.13
N LEU A 172 -5.50 37.95 18.97
CA LEU A 172 -5.91 36.62 18.53
C LEU A 172 -4.71 35.68 18.34
N SER A 173 -3.59 36.18 17.83
CA SER A 173 -2.36 35.38 17.67
C SER A 173 -1.76 34.97 19.02
N VAL A 174 -1.77 35.89 20.02
CA VAL A 174 -1.34 35.59 21.39
C VAL A 174 -2.27 34.55 22.05
N LEU A 175 -3.58 34.76 21.95
CA LEU A 175 -4.56 33.81 22.49
C LEU A 175 -4.37 32.41 21.89
N LEU A 176 -4.12 32.34 20.59
CA LEU A 176 -3.85 31.08 19.89
C LEU A 176 -2.53 30.44 20.34
N LEU A 177 -1.49 31.24 20.57
CA LEU A 177 -0.20 30.74 21.07
C LEU A 177 -0.31 30.16 22.48
N VAL A 178 -1.08 30.82 23.38
CA VAL A 178 -1.23 30.40 24.79
C VAL A 178 -2.21 29.27 24.93
N PHE A 179 -3.42 29.41 24.38
CA PHE A 179 -4.56 28.51 24.61
C PHE A 179 -4.87 27.59 23.41
N GLY A 180 -4.13 27.71 22.32
CA GLY A 180 -4.40 26.95 21.11
C GLY A 180 -4.09 25.45 21.24
N SER A 181 -4.87 24.65 20.53
CA SER A 181 -4.70 23.21 20.36
C SER A 181 -4.48 22.84 18.90
N GLY A 182 -3.78 21.71 18.67
CA GLY A 182 -3.54 21.18 17.34
C GLY A 182 -4.26 19.86 17.09
N PRO A 183 -4.30 19.35 15.85
CA PRO A 183 -4.85 18.05 15.53
C PRO A 183 -3.94 16.93 16.05
N GLY A 184 -4.52 15.97 16.77
CA GLY A 184 -3.82 14.79 17.29
C GLY A 184 -2.68 15.15 18.26
N ARG A 185 -1.50 14.54 18.07
CA ARG A 185 -0.27 14.80 18.85
C ARG A 185 0.68 15.81 18.19
N SER A 186 0.20 16.56 17.18
CA SER A 186 1.03 17.56 16.52
C SER A 186 1.30 18.75 17.45
N GLY A 187 2.53 19.29 17.41
CA GLY A 187 2.88 20.51 18.15
C GLY A 187 2.30 21.79 17.53
N VAL A 188 1.52 21.71 16.46
CA VAL A 188 0.93 22.83 15.72
C VAL A 188 -0.29 23.36 16.45
N LYS A 189 -0.36 24.67 16.74
CA LYS A 189 -1.47 25.31 17.43
C LYS A 189 -2.35 26.06 16.43
N VAL A 190 -3.49 25.47 16.02
CA VAL A 190 -4.37 26.04 14.97
C VAL A 190 -5.79 26.32 15.45
N ASN A 191 -6.28 25.66 16.50
CA ASN A 191 -7.63 25.77 16.98
C ASN A 191 -7.69 26.42 18.39
N LEU A 192 -8.63 27.33 18.57
CA LEU A 192 -9.01 27.92 19.84
C LEU A 192 -10.49 27.64 20.08
N PHE A 193 -10.82 26.79 21.05
CA PHE A 193 -12.22 26.38 21.37
C PHE A 193 -13.01 25.89 20.12
N GLY A 194 -12.35 25.18 19.20
CA GLY A 194 -12.98 24.66 17.98
C GLY A 194 -13.14 25.65 16.83
N VAL A 195 -12.63 26.87 16.99
CA VAL A 195 -12.57 27.91 15.96
C VAL A 195 -11.12 28.10 15.52
N GLN A 196 -10.89 28.46 14.27
CA GLN A 196 -9.55 28.78 13.73
C GLN A 196 -9.36 30.30 13.68
N PRO A 197 -8.68 30.92 14.65
CA PRO A 197 -8.52 32.39 14.71
C PRO A 197 -7.77 32.95 13.50
N VAL A 198 -6.89 32.19 12.88
CA VAL A 198 -6.15 32.58 11.68
C VAL A 198 -7.06 33.07 10.55
N GLU A 199 -8.26 32.52 10.46
CA GLU A 199 -9.24 32.90 9.45
C GLU A 199 -9.79 34.32 9.66
N ALA A 200 -9.89 34.79 10.91
CA ALA A 200 -10.26 36.16 11.27
C ALA A 200 -9.04 37.12 11.19
N ILE A 201 -7.84 36.64 11.51
CA ILE A 201 -6.60 37.43 11.45
C ILE A 201 -6.36 37.99 10.03
N ARG A 202 -6.62 37.19 8.98
CA ARG A 202 -6.39 37.59 7.58
C ARG A 202 -7.18 38.81 7.14
N PRO A 203 -8.51 38.90 7.27
CA PRO A 203 -9.25 40.13 6.93
C PRO A 203 -8.91 41.30 7.86
N LEU A 204 -8.58 41.06 9.14
CA LEU A 204 -8.14 42.12 10.05
C LEU A 204 -6.83 42.75 9.56
N ILE A 205 -5.86 41.98 9.13
CA ILE A 205 -4.61 42.49 8.55
C ILE A 205 -4.88 43.23 7.23
N ALA A 206 -5.79 42.74 6.37
CA ALA A 206 -6.17 43.49 5.16
C ALA A 206 -6.78 44.87 5.49
N LEU A 207 -7.67 44.95 6.49
CA LEU A 207 -8.25 46.22 7.00
C LEU A 207 -7.17 47.16 7.56
N PHE A 208 -6.22 46.63 8.34
CA PHE A 208 -5.09 47.37 8.83
C PHE A 208 -4.23 47.95 7.72
N LEU A 209 -3.77 47.09 6.78
CA LEU A 209 -2.91 47.51 5.68
C LEU A 209 -3.60 48.56 4.78
N ALA A 210 -4.87 48.36 4.46
CA ALA A 210 -5.66 49.31 3.69
C ALA A 210 -5.77 50.65 4.38
N GLY A 211 -6.04 50.68 5.70
CA GLY A 211 -6.13 51.90 6.47
C GLY A 211 -4.80 52.65 6.61
N TYR A 212 -3.72 51.89 6.82
CA TYR A 212 -2.38 52.43 6.97
C TYR A 212 -1.84 53.00 5.66
N PHE A 213 -1.88 52.23 4.58
CA PHE A 213 -1.35 52.63 3.27
C PHE A 213 -2.30 53.60 2.56
N GLY A 214 -3.62 53.50 2.76
CA GLY A 214 -4.58 54.39 2.13
C GLY A 214 -4.43 55.87 2.53
N ARG A 215 -3.86 56.12 3.73
CA ARG A 215 -3.57 57.51 4.18
C ARG A 215 -2.21 58.03 3.71
N ARG A 216 -1.31 57.12 3.25
CA ARG A 216 0.10 57.45 2.96
C ARG A 216 0.52 57.13 1.54
N TRP A 217 -0.39 56.70 0.67
CA TRP A 217 -0.05 56.18 -0.67
C TRP A 217 0.64 57.23 -1.55
N GLU A 218 0.25 58.52 -1.49
CA GLU A 218 0.87 59.62 -2.23
C GLU A 218 2.32 59.81 -1.77
N TRP A 219 2.53 59.90 -0.48
CA TRP A 219 3.86 60.06 0.11
C TRP A 219 4.76 58.84 -0.19
N LEU A 220 4.19 57.64 -0.19
CA LEU A 220 4.94 56.43 -0.54
C LEU A 220 5.37 56.40 -2.03
N ARG A 221 4.66 57.08 -2.90
CA ARG A 221 5.00 57.19 -4.33
C ARG A 221 6.03 58.26 -4.60
N GLU A 222 5.97 59.40 -3.92
CA GLU A 222 6.77 60.55 -4.17
C GLU A 222 8.12 60.58 -3.44
N LEU A 223 8.17 60.05 -2.22
CA LEU A 223 9.34 60.15 -1.38
C LEU A 223 10.21 58.88 -1.45
N ALA A 224 11.39 58.99 -2.08
CA ALA A 224 12.43 57.98 -2.00
C ALA A 224 13.44 58.32 -0.90
N ASP A 225 14.01 57.30 -0.25
CA ASP A 225 15.03 57.48 0.80
C ASP A 225 16.27 58.17 0.22
N PRO A 226 16.76 59.27 0.86
CA PRO A 226 17.97 59.94 0.44
C PRO A 226 19.21 59.04 0.38
N LEU A 227 19.35 58.09 1.31
CA LEU A 227 20.44 57.12 1.38
C LEU A 227 20.39 56.14 0.19
N ALA A 228 19.21 55.79 -0.27
CA ALA A 228 19.02 54.89 -1.42
C ALA A 228 19.45 55.54 -2.75
N ARG A 229 19.55 56.85 -2.83
CA ARG A 229 20.01 57.58 -4.02
C ARG A 229 21.51 57.46 -4.26
N GLN A 230 22.28 57.14 -3.23
CA GLN A 230 23.75 57.06 -3.29
C GLN A 230 24.29 55.74 -3.83
N HIS A 231 23.52 54.66 -3.81
CA HIS A 231 23.97 53.36 -4.26
C HIS A 231 23.23 52.92 -5.52
N PRO A 232 23.95 52.49 -6.62
CA PRO A 232 23.31 52.17 -7.89
C PRO A 232 22.25 51.09 -7.84
N ILE A 233 22.43 50.06 -7.00
CA ILE A 233 21.47 48.97 -6.82
C ILE A 233 20.26 49.46 -6.02
N LEU A 234 20.48 50.19 -4.92
CA LEU A 234 19.41 50.71 -4.06
C LEU A 234 18.60 51.79 -4.77
N LYS A 235 19.24 52.55 -5.70
CA LYS A 235 18.56 53.51 -6.57
C LYS A 235 17.58 52.82 -7.52
N ARG A 236 17.91 51.65 -8.03
CA ARG A 236 16.97 50.83 -8.85
C ARG A 236 15.81 50.28 -8.03
N LEU A 237 16.05 49.91 -6.78
CA LEU A 237 15.02 49.38 -5.86
C LEU A 237 14.13 50.50 -5.31
N GLN A 238 14.57 51.76 -5.35
CA GLN A 238 13.83 52.94 -4.89
C GLN A 238 13.18 52.73 -3.52
N LEU A 239 13.97 52.34 -2.50
CA LEU A 239 13.48 52.05 -1.17
C LEU A 239 12.71 53.25 -0.59
N PRO A 240 11.61 53.02 0.15
CA PRO A 240 10.87 54.06 0.85
C PRO A 240 11.69 54.61 2.03
N ARG A 241 11.29 55.72 2.56
CA ARG A 241 11.84 56.19 3.85
C ARG A 241 11.59 55.11 4.92
N VAL A 242 12.65 54.74 5.62
CA VAL A 242 12.60 53.71 6.65
C VAL A 242 11.55 54.02 7.71
N ALA A 243 11.42 55.29 8.09
CA ALA A 243 10.44 55.77 9.07
C ALA A 243 8.97 55.44 8.72
N ASP A 244 8.63 55.42 7.42
CA ASP A 244 7.24 55.15 6.98
C ASP A 244 6.92 53.64 6.89
N VAL A 245 7.95 52.80 6.86
CA VAL A 245 7.78 51.34 6.72
C VAL A 245 7.96 50.63 8.05
N ILE A 246 8.77 51.16 8.98
CA ILE A 246 9.07 50.54 10.27
C ILE A 246 7.80 50.11 11.04
N PRO A 247 6.77 50.96 11.26
CA PRO A 247 5.63 50.56 12.08
C PRO A 247 4.87 49.36 11.50
N VAL A 248 4.76 49.28 10.17
CA VAL A 248 4.10 48.15 9.49
C VAL A 248 4.99 46.94 9.46
N ALA A 249 6.29 47.12 9.16
CA ALA A 249 7.26 46.02 9.16
C ALA A 249 7.36 45.39 10.54
N VAL A 250 7.42 46.16 11.61
CA VAL A 250 7.43 45.66 12.98
C VAL A 250 6.13 44.89 13.29
N GLY A 251 4.96 45.50 13.02
CA GLY A 251 3.68 44.80 13.25
C GLY A 251 3.55 43.52 12.48
N MET A 252 3.94 43.49 11.20
CA MET A 252 3.93 42.29 10.36
C MET A 252 4.95 41.27 10.82
N THR A 253 6.15 41.69 11.24
CA THR A 253 7.16 40.78 11.79
C THR A 253 6.63 40.10 13.04
N PHE A 254 5.97 40.79 13.96
CA PHE A 254 5.36 40.16 15.13
C PHE A 254 4.28 39.15 14.73
N VAL A 255 3.38 39.50 13.81
CA VAL A 255 2.36 38.54 13.33
C VAL A 255 3.00 37.30 12.71
N LEU A 256 4.00 37.44 11.85
CA LEU A 256 4.70 36.37 11.21
C LEU A 256 5.48 35.49 12.22
N LEU A 257 6.09 36.14 13.23
CA LEU A 257 6.81 35.46 14.30
C LEU A 257 5.88 34.58 15.15
N PHE A 258 4.66 35.02 15.44
CA PHE A 258 3.68 34.21 16.13
C PHE A 258 3.32 32.96 15.34
N PHE A 259 3.15 33.03 14.01
CA PHE A 259 2.91 31.86 13.17
C PHE A 259 4.12 30.92 13.11
N PHE A 260 5.32 31.45 13.16
CA PHE A 260 6.54 30.65 13.26
C PHE A 260 6.56 29.84 14.56
N PHE A 261 6.25 30.46 15.71
CA PHE A 261 6.17 29.74 17.00
C PHE A 261 5.00 28.77 17.08
N GLN A 262 3.93 28.99 16.33
CA GLN A 262 2.79 28.08 16.21
C GLN A 262 3.08 26.89 15.27
N HIS A 263 4.22 26.88 14.57
CA HIS A 263 4.60 25.90 13.53
C HIS A 263 3.61 25.85 12.35
N ASP A 264 2.85 26.92 12.10
CA ASP A 264 1.87 27.03 11.01
C ASP A 264 2.32 28.05 9.96
N LEU A 265 3.14 27.58 9.01
CA LEU A 265 3.79 28.43 8.01
C LEU A 265 2.88 28.79 6.81
N GLY A 266 1.80 28.00 6.58
CA GLY A 266 0.89 28.26 5.47
C GLY A 266 0.22 29.65 5.55
N PRO A 267 -0.48 29.96 6.65
CA PRO A 267 -1.06 31.28 6.86
C PRO A 267 -0.05 32.41 6.90
N ALA A 268 1.14 32.18 7.46
CA ALA A 268 2.22 33.14 7.45
C ALA A 268 2.57 33.57 6.01
N LEU A 269 2.67 32.62 5.10
CA LEU A 269 2.97 32.86 3.69
C LEU A 269 1.86 33.68 3.00
N VAL A 270 0.57 33.33 3.28
CA VAL A 270 -0.58 34.10 2.76
C VAL A 270 -0.53 35.58 3.24
N LEU A 271 -0.23 35.80 4.52
CA LEU A 271 -0.13 37.16 5.10
C LEU A 271 1.08 37.94 4.55
N ALA A 272 2.22 37.26 4.38
CA ALA A 272 3.40 37.85 3.75
C ALA A 272 3.10 38.30 2.30
N CYS A 273 2.45 37.44 1.50
CA CYS A 273 2.00 37.80 0.16
C CYS A 273 1.01 38.96 0.19
N THR A 274 0.04 38.94 1.12
CA THR A 274 -0.95 40.02 1.26
C THR A 274 -0.27 41.35 1.57
N PHE A 275 0.69 41.37 2.47
CA PHE A 275 1.50 42.57 2.79
C PHE A 275 2.30 43.06 1.58
N LEU A 276 3.12 42.18 0.98
CA LEU A 276 4.00 42.54 -0.13
C LEU A 276 3.23 43.08 -1.33
N VAL A 277 2.11 42.43 -1.69
CA VAL A 277 1.27 42.84 -2.82
C VAL A 277 0.54 44.18 -2.50
N THR A 278 -0.11 44.29 -1.33
CA THR A 278 -0.83 45.54 -0.95
C THR A 278 0.12 46.71 -0.90
N TYR A 279 1.32 46.54 -0.35
CA TYR A 279 2.37 47.54 -0.35
C TYR A 279 2.82 47.92 -1.77
N SER A 280 3.08 46.95 -2.63
CA SER A 280 3.53 47.15 -4.01
C SER A 280 2.48 47.86 -4.85
N VAL A 281 1.20 47.57 -4.66
CA VAL A 281 0.09 48.25 -5.32
C VAL A 281 -0.04 49.72 -4.80
N ALA A 282 0.06 49.92 -3.48
CA ALA A 282 0.03 51.27 -2.89
C ALA A 282 1.12 52.17 -3.48
N ARG A 283 2.31 51.63 -3.69
CA ARG A 283 3.48 52.35 -4.19
C ARG A 283 3.61 52.37 -5.73
N ASP A 284 2.86 51.54 -6.41
CA ASP A 284 3.01 51.23 -7.86
C ASP A 284 4.43 50.73 -8.26
N ARG A 285 5.07 49.94 -7.35
CA ARG A 285 6.42 49.43 -7.53
C ARG A 285 6.51 48.00 -7.09
N TRP A 286 6.96 47.12 -7.95
CA TRP A 286 7.01 45.65 -7.69
C TRP A 286 8.38 45.12 -7.24
N GLY A 287 9.44 45.98 -7.31
CA GLY A 287 10.80 45.57 -6.96
C GLY A 287 10.95 45.07 -5.51
N LEU A 288 10.24 45.71 -4.57
CA LEU A 288 10.27 45.27 -3.17
C LEU A 288 9.49 44.00 -2.92
N ALA A 289 8.40 43.77 -3.66
CA ALA A 289 7.70 42.48 -3.62
C ALA A 289 8.59 41.36 -4.15
N ALA A 290 9.31 41.60 -5.24
CA ALA A 290 10.26 40.63 -5.78
C ALA A 290 11.41 40.36 -4.81
N LEU A 291 11.96 41.38 -4.13
CA LEU A 291 12.97 41.21 -3.10
C LEU A 291 12.42 40.45 -1.89
N GLY A 292 11.22 40.79 -1.42
CA GLY A 292 10.56 40.12 -0.30
C GLY A 292 10.28 38.65 -0.63
N LEU A 293 9.86 38.34 -1.85
CA LEU A 293 9.67 36.97 -2.29
C LEU A 293 11.01 36.21 -2.38
N ALA A 294 12.08 36.86 -2.90
CA ALA A 294 13.41 36.26 -2.95
C ALA A 294 13.97 36.00 -1.53
N THR A 295 13.75 36.92 -0.59
CA THR A 295 14.11 36.75 0.83
C THR A 295 13.35 35.57 1.45
N LEU A 296 12.08 35.42 1.14
CA LEU A 296 11.23 34.34 1.64
C LEU A 296 11.72 32.98 1.10
N VAL A 297 11.99 32.88 -0.20
CA VAL A 297 12.58 31.69 -0.82
C VAL A 297 13.95 31.39 -0.21
N GLY A 298 14.79 32.38 -0.02
CA GLY A 298 16.09 32.24 0.65
C GLY A 298 15.95 31.73 2.08
N ALA A 299 14.99 32.24 2.85
CA ALA A 299 14.72 31.82 4.22
C ALA A 299 14.22 30.34 4.28
N PHE A 300 13.35 29.92 3.36
CA PHE A 300 12.93 28.52 3.25
C PHE A 300 14.09 27.62 2.85
N THR A 301 14.94 28.03 1.93
CA THR A 301 16.14 27.28 1.53
C THR A 301 17.12 27.16 2.70
N ALA A 302 17.37 28.25 3.43
CA ALA A 302 18.22 28.22 4.61
C ALA A 302 17.65 27.33 5.72
N ALA A 303 16.34 27.39 5.99
CA ALA A 303 15.66 26.52 6.94
C ALA A 303 15.80 25.02 6.57
N TYR A 304 15.71 24.68 5.30
CA TYR A 304 15.93 23.35 4.79
C TYR A 304 17.37 22.88 5.01
N LEU A 305 18.35 23.69 4.63
CA LEU A 305 19.78 23.39 4.77
C LEU A 305 20.21 23.26 6.25
N LEU A 306 19.61 24.04 7.14
CA LEU A 306 19.85 24.00 8.59
C LEU A 306 19.08 22.85 9.29
N GLY A 307 18.18 22.17 8.58
CA GLY A 307 17.37 21.08 9.15
C GLY A 307 16.28 21.55 10.14
N TYR A 308 15.99 22.85 10.22
CA TYR A 308 15.05 23.41 11.20
C TYR A 308 14.22 24.57 10.61
N PRO A 309 12.91 24.62 10.92
CA PRO A 309 12.10 23.67 11.67
C PRO A 309 11.79 22.38 10.86
N SER A 310 11.63 21.25 11.55
CA SER A 310 11.42 19.94 10.92
C SER A 310 10.20 19.86 10.00
N THR A 311 9.19 20.72 10.23
CA THR A 311 8.01 20.84 9.37
C THR A 311 8.33 21.36 7.98
N VAL A 312 9.29 22.29 7.85
CA VAL A 312 9.76 22.82 6.56
C VAL A 312 10.52 21.72 5.80
N VAL A 313 11.46 21.05 6.50
CA VAL A 313 12.25 19.98 5.92
C VAL A 313 11.35 18.90 5.34
N LYS A 314 10.41 18.36 6.15
CA LYS A 314 9.47 17.34 5.71
C LYS A 314 8.65 17.75 4.49
N ARG A 315 8.14 19.00 4.46
CA ARG A 315 7.33 19.49 3.33
C ARG A 315 8.15 19.67 2.06
N ILE A 316 9.42 20.06 2.17
CA ILE A 316 10.32 20.16 1.02
C ILE A 316 10.71 18.77 0.51
N ASP A 317 10.99 17.80 1.41
CA ASP A 317 11.26 16.41 1.04
C ASP A 317 10.08 15.78 0.30
N MET A 318 8.85 15.95 0.80
CA MET A 318 7.61 15.49 0.16
C MET A 318 7.36 16.16 -1.20
N TRP A 319 7.75 17.42 -1.35
CA TRP A 319 7.61 18.15 -2.62
C TRP A 319 8.66 17.73 -3.64
N HIS A 320 9.93 17.60 -3.22
CA HIS A 320 11.05 17.21 -4.08
C HIS A 320 10.87 15.77 -4.61
N SER A 321 10.45 14.86 -3.73
CA SER A 321 10.21 13.47 -4.07
C SER A 321 8.87 12.96 -3.55
N PRO A 322 7.75 13.25 -4.23
CA PRO A 322 6.42 12.81 -3.79
C PRO A 322 6.26 11.29 -3.69
N TRP A 323 7.12 10.54 -4.40
CA TRP A 323 7.02 9.10 -4.56
C TRP A 323 7.98 8.31 -3.66
N ASP A 324 9.07 8.93 -3.20
CA ASP A 324 10.10 8.29 -2.38
C ASP A 324 10.81 9.33 -1.51
N ASN A 325 10.23 9.72 -0.37
CA ASN A 325 10.72 10.82 0.45
C ASN A 325 11.17 10.42 1.86
N GLY A 326 10.94 9.19 2.29
CA GLY A 326 11.33 8.72 3.62
C GLY A 326 10.61 9.39 4.81
N VAL A 327 9.66 10.29 4.55
CA VAL A 327 8.86 10.95 5.60
C VAL A 327 7.71 10.01 6.00
N SER A 328 7.48 9.82 7.29
CA SER A 328 6.34 9.04 7.75
C SER A 328 5.03 9.71 7.35
N GLY A 329 4.17 8.98 6.60
CA GLY A 329 2.95 9.55 5.98
C GLY A 329 3.24 10.58 4.88
N GLY A 330 4.42 10.52 4.27
CA GLY A 330 4.86 11.43 3.20
C GLY A 330 4.25 11.17 1.82
N ASP A 331 3.36 10.21 1.70
CA ASP A 331 2.66 9.79 0.48
C ASP A 331 1.42 10.64 0.14
N GLN A 332 1.10 11.67 0.95
CA GLN A 332 -0.09 12.51 0.76
C GLN A 332 -0.16 13.15 -0.64
N VAL A 333 0.98 13.65 -1.14
CA VAL A 333 1.05 14.27 -2.48
C VAL A 333 0.88 13.20 -3.57
N ALA A 334 1.47 12.02 -3.42
CA ALA A 334 1.31 10.90 -4.35
C ALA A 334 -0.16 10.45 -4.43
N HIS A 335 -0.84 10.31 -3.28
CA HIS A 335 -2.27 9.98 -3.23
C HIS A 335 -3.15 11.06 -3.90
N ALA A 336 -2.80 12.32 -3.73
CA ALA A 336 -3.51 13.43 -4.39
C ALA A 336 -3.30 13.41 -5.91
N LEU A 337 -2.07 13.15 -6.37
CA LEU A 337 -1.75 13.03 -7.80
C LEU A 337 -2.44 11.80 -8.43
N TRP A 338 -2.49 10.66 -7.72
CA TRP A 338 -3.28 9.50 -8.15
C TRP A 338 -4.77 9.82 -8.28
N GLY A 339 -5.33 10.55 -7.30
CA GLY A 339 -6.72 10.99 -7.34
C GLY A 339 -7.01 11.88 -8.56
N LEU A 340 -6.17 12.90 -8.78
CA LEU A 340 -6.29 13.76 -9.97
C LEU A 340 -6.20 12.95 -11.27
N ALA A 341 -5.17 12.09 -11.40
CA ALA A 341 -4.96 11.29 -12.60
C ALA A 341 -6.12 10.31 -12.85
N SER A 342 -6.71 9.74 -11.79
CA SER A 342 -7.86 8.83 -11.93
C SER A 342 -9.09 9.50 -12.54
N GLY A 343 -9.29 10.80 -12.27
CA GLY A 343 -10.41 11.55 -12.81
C GLY A 343 -10.32 11.86 -14.31
N GLY A 344 -9.13 11.87 -14.92
CA GLY A 344 -8.96 12.12 -16.34
C GLY A 344 -9.57 13.46 -16.79
N LEU A 345 -10.20 13.50 -17.99
CA LEU A 345 -10.75 14.73 -18.56
C LEU A 345 -12.10 15.13 -17.89
N LEU A 346 -13.04 14.19 -17.74
CA LEU A 346 -14.43 14.45 -17.33
C LEU A 346 -14.77 13.93 -15.92
N GLY A 347 -13.84 13.20 -15.27
CA GLY A 347 -14.06 12.60 -13.96
C GLY A 347 -14.70 11.22 -14.00
N GLY A 348 -14.66 10.53 -12.87
CA GLY A 348 -15.30 9.23 -12.71
C GLY A 348 -16.73 9.29 -12.18
N GLY A 349 -17.28 10.50 -11.97
CA GLY A 349 -18.66 10.69 -11.46
C GLY A 349 -18.76 10.75 -9.94
N LEU A 350 -19.90 11.27 -9.47
CA LEU A 350 -20.17 11.58 -8.06
C LEU A 350 -20.47 10.35 -7.19
N SER A 351 -20.87 9.24 -7.80
CA SER A 351 -21.25 7.99 -7.10
C SER A 351 -20.28 6.83 -7.33
N GLU A 352 -19.35 6.96 -8.25
CA GLU A 352 -18.49 5.85 -8.73
C GLU A 352 -17.01 6.01 -8.38
N THR A 353 -16.65 7.15 -7.79
CA THR A 353 -15.26 7.45 -7.39
C THR A 353 -15.00 7.14 -5.92
N SER A 354 -13.74 6.91 -5.58
CA SER A 354 -13.30 6.62 -4.21
C SER A 354 -12.30 7.66 -3.69
N PRO A 355 -12.69 8.96 -3.54
CA PRO A 355 -11.81 10.01 -3.01
C PRO A 355 -11.33 9.73 -1.57
N ARG A 356 -11.96 8.78 -0.86
CA ARG A 356 -11.56 8.29 0.48
C ARG A 356 -10.09 7.86 0.55
N TYR A 357 -9.46 7.55 -0.58
CA TYR A 357 -8.03 7.24 -0.62
C TYR A 357 -7.12 8.46 -0.62
N ILE A 358 -7.69 9.68 -0.68
CA ILE A 358 -6.94 10.92 -0.58
C ILE A 358 -6.91 11.35 0.89
N PRO A 359 -5.74 11.33 1.56
CA PRO A 359 -5.65 11.79 2.94
C PRO A 359 -6.12 13.26 3.04
N THR A 360 -6.95 13.58 4.03
CA THR A 360 -7.54 14.93 4.20
C THR A 360 -8.25 15.48 2.94
N GLY A 361 -8.83 14.58 2.14
CA GLY A 361 -9.53 14.93 0.90
C GLY A 361 -10.75 15.82 1.07
N GLU A 362 -11.24 15.99 2.31
CA GLU A 362 -12.28 16.94 2.71
C GLU A 362 -11.75 18.34 3.05
N ASN A 363 -10.46 18.48 3.31
CA ASN A 363 -9.82 19.71 3.77
C ASN A 363 -8.78 20.25 2.78
N ASP A 364 -7.50 19.98 3.03
CA ASP A 364 -6.37 20.54 2.28
C ASP A 364 -6.31 20.02 0.84
N LEU A 365 -6.70 18.77 0.62
CA LEU A 365 -6.63 18.13 -0.68
C LEU A 365 -8.00 18.01 -1.38
N VAL A 366 -8.99 18.82 -0.99
CA VAL A 366 -10.36 18.79 -1.54
C VAL A 366 -10.41 18.98 -3.05
N LEU A 367 -9.47 19.73 -3.62
CA LEU A 367 -9.41 19.93 -5.07
C LEU A 367 -8.94 18.65 -5.79
N ALA A 368 -8.16 17.77 -5.13
CA ALA A 368 -7.84 16.45 -5.68
C ALA A 368 -9.08 15.54 -5.67
N SER A 369 -9.86 15.57 -4.60
CA SER A 369 -11.13 14.86 -4.52
C SER A 369 -12.11 15.33 -5.60
N LEU A 370 -12.24 16.64 -5.78
CA LEU A 370 -13.06 17.23 -6.84
C LEU A 370 -12.52 16.83 -8.24
N GLY A 371 -11.20 16.83 -8.41
CA GLY A 371 -10.56 16.44 -9.67
C GLY A 371 -10.73 14.96 -10.01
N GLU A 372 -10.85 14.08 -9.02
CA GLU A 372 -11.22 12.68 -9.21
C GLU A 372 -12.67 12.54 -9.67
N ILE A 373 -13.57 13.33 -9.05
CA ILE A 373 -15.02 13.26 -9.30
C ILE A 373 -15.39 13.89 -10.64
N LEU A 374 -14.89 15.10 -10.94
CA LEU A 374 -15.28 15.93 -12.08
C LEU A 374 -14.17 16.08 -13.14
N GLY A 375 -13.04 15.41 -12.97
CA GLY A 375 -11.92 15.46 -13.89
C GLY A 375 -11.26 16.83 -14.01
N PHE A 376 -10.46 16.98 -15.07
CA PHE A 376 -9.86 18.26 -15.43
C PHE A 376 -10.91 19.36 -15.68
N ALA A 377 -12.05 19.01 -16.26
CA ALA A 377 -13.14 19.96 -16.50
C ALA A 377 -13.63 20.63 -15.19
N GLY A 378 -13.78 19.84 -14.12
CA GLY A 378 -14.15 20.36 -12.80
C GLY A 378 -13.08 21.23 -12.18
N VAL A 379 -11.80 20.83 -12.24
CA VAL A 379 -10.68 21.64 -11.76
C VAL A 379 -10.56 22.94 -12.53
N ALA A 380 -10.66 22.89 -13.87
CA ALA A 380 -10.64 24.08 -14.71
C ALA A 380 -11.80 25.05 -14.41
N LEU A 381 -13.02 24.50 -14.19
CA LEU A 381 -14.18 25.29 -13.78
C LEU A 381 -13.92 26.04 -12.45
N VAL A 382 -13.36 25.36 -11.45
CA VAL A 382 -13.01 25.99 -10.16
C VAL A 382 -11.98 27.11 -10.37
N LEU A 383 -10.92 26.87 -11.14
CA LEU A 383 -9.90 27.89 -11.42
C LEU A 383 -10.48 29.09 -12.20
N VAL A 384 -11.38 28.87 -13.15
CA VAL A 384 -12.08 29.92 -13.90
C VAL A 384 -12.99 30.72 -12.97
N LEU A 385 -13.75 30.06 -12.07
CA LEU A 385 -14.60 30.75 -11.10
C LEU A 385 -13.77 31.63 -10.15
N PHE A 386 -12.66 31.11 -9.62
CA PHE A 386 -11.71 31.90 -8.81
C PHE A 386 -11.09 33.05 -9.61
N GLY A 387 -10.63 32.80 -10.82
CA GLY A 387 -10.10 33.85 -11.70
C GLY A 387 -11.12 34.95 -11.97
N THR A 388 -12.37 34.55 -12.24
CA THR A 388 -13.47 35.52 -12.46
C THR A 388 -13.76 36.33 -11.18
N LEU A 389 -13.80 35.68 -10.01
CA LEU A 389 -13.97 36.35 -8.72
C LEU A 389 -12.87 37.41 -8.51
N VAL A 390 -11.59 37.07 -8.72
CA VAL A 390 -10.45 37.97 -8.60
C VAL A 390 -10.55 39.15 -9.57
N VAL A 391 -10.83 38.87 -10.86
CA VAL A 391 -10.94 39.92 -11.88
C VAL A 391 -12.11 40.87 -11.58
N ARG A 392 -13.26 40.32 -11.16
CA ARG A 392 -14.45 41.13 -10.77
C ARG A 392 -14.15 42.00 -9.56
N ALA A 393 -13.55 41.45 -8.53
CA ALA A 393 -13.18 42.21 -7.34
C ALA A 393 -12.12 43.26 -7.64
N LEU A 394 -11.05 42.98 -8.40
CA LEU A 394 -10.05 43.97 -8.81
C LEU A 394 -10.64 45.08 -9.70
N ARG A 395 -11.76 44.82 -10.41
CA ARG A 395 -12.49 45.85 -11.17
C ARG A 395 -13.00 46.95 -10.24
N ILE A 396 -13.34 46.65 -8.97
CA ILE A 396 -13.73 47.61 -7.96
C ILE A 396 -12.55 48.55 -7.65
N ALA A 397 -11.38 47.93 -7.31
CA ALA A 397 -10.15 48.71 -7.04
C ALA A 397 -9.68 49.58 -8.22
N ARG A 398 -9.96 49.16 -9.45
CA ARG A 398 -9.61 49.91 -10.68
C ARG A 398 -10.51 51.11 -10.96
N ARG A 399 -11.73 51.11 -10.41
CA ARG A 399 -12.77 52.09 -10.73
C ARG A 399 -12.98 53.15 -9.63
N THR A 400 -12.60 52.85 -8.39
CA THR A 400 -12.75 53.73 -7.26
C THR A 400 -11.63 54.78 -7.21
N ASP A 401 -11.97 55.98 -6.80
CA ASP A 401 -11.05 57.06 -6.43
C ASP A 401 -10.65 57.04 -4.96
N GLN A 402 -11.33 56.22 -4.14
CA GLN A 402 -11.08 56.09 -2.69
C GLN A 402 -9.91 55.13 -2.41
N PRO A 403 -8.70 55.66 -1.97
CA PRO A 403 -7.52 54.81 -1.77
C PRO A 403 -7.70 53.70 -0.77
N TYR A 404 -8.45 53.98 0.32
CA TYR A 404 -8.76 52.98 1.34
C TYR A 404 -9.55 51.78 0.78
N VAL A 405 -10.63 52.04 0.03
CA VAL A 405 -11.48 51.01 -0.58
C VAL A 405 -10.69 50.21 -1.61
N ALA A 406 -9.88 50.88 -2.45
CA ALA A 406 -9.05 50.20 -3.43
C ALA A 406 -8.07 49.24 -2.80
N LEU A 407 -7.32 49.72 -1.77
CA LEU A 407 -6.30 48.89 -1.10
C LEU A 407 -6.92 47.77 -0.23
N LEU A 408 -8.12 48.00 0.35
CA LEU A 408 -8.87 46.97 1.04
C LEU A 408 -9.25 45.83 0.10
N VAL A 409 -9.81 46.14 -1.06
CA VAL A 409 -10.14 45.19 -2.09
C VAL A 409 -8.89 44.41 -2.54
N VAL A 410 -7.76 45.09 -2.79
CA VAL A 410 -6.50 44.49 -3.15
C VAL A 410 -6.03 43.51 -2.07
N GLY A 411 -6.05 43.93 -0.79
CA GLY A 411 -5.63 43.07 0.34
C GLY A 411 -6.50 41.81 0.47
N LEU A 412 -7.83 41.98 0.43
CA LEU A 412 -8.78 40.85 0.55
C LEU A 412 -8.65 39.88 -0.62
N VAL A 413 -8.58 40.37 -1.85
CA VAL A 413 -8.43 39.57 -3.06
C VAL A 413 -7.08 38.87 -3.09
N THR A 414 -6.00 39.54 -2.67
CA THR A 414 -4.68 38.92 -2.60
C THR A 414 -4.66 37.78 -1.59
N SER A 415 -5.29 37.95 -0.42
CA SER A 415 -5.39 36.90 0.58
C SER A 415 -6.10 35.66 0.02
N LEU A 416 -7.24 35.82 -0.67
CA LEU A 416 -7.95 34.72 -1.32
C LEU A 416 -7.13 34.09 -2.46
N ALA A 417 -6.52 34.89 -3.31
CA ALA A 417 -5.73 34.43 -4.44
C ALA A 417 -4.47 33.66 -3.98
N ALA A 418 -3.74 34.21 -2.99
CA ALA A 418 -2.56 33.55 -2.43
C ALA A 418 -2.90 32.21 -1.79
N GLN A 419 -3.99 32.16 -1.02
CA GLN A 419 -4.48 30.92 -0.43
C GLN A 419 -4.78 29.87 -1.50
N THR A 420 -5.53 30.24 -2.54
CA THR A 420 -5.88 29.34 -3.65
C THR A 420 -4.64 28.89 -4.42
N LEU A 421 -3.73 29.79 -4.77
CA LEU A 421 -2.52 29.46 -5.54
C LEU A 421 -1.55 28.59 -4.75
N LEU A 422 -1.42 28.81 -3.44
CA LEU A 422 -0.54 28.01 -2.59
C LEU A 422 -1.03 26.56 -2.45
N ILE A 423 -2.34 26.39 -2.24
CA ILE A 423 -2.87 25.02 -2.11
C ILE A 423 -2.89 24.30 -3.47
N VAL A 424 -3.31 24.97 -4.54
CA VAL A 424 -3.31 24.38 -5.89
C VAL A 424 -1.87 24.08 -6.35
N GLY A 425 -0.92 24.99 -6.10
CA GLY A 425 0.49 24.79 -6.40
C GLY A 425 1.10 23.63 -5.64
N GLY A 426 0.78 23.48 -4.34
CA GLY A 426 1.22 22.37 -3.52
C GLY A 426 0.63 21.03 -3.98
N LEU A 427 -0.67 21.01 -4.30
CA LEU A 427 -1.38 19.84 -4.81
C LEU A 427 -0.81 19.33 -6.14
N LEU A 428 -0.49 20.24 -7.04
CA LEU A 428 0.03 19.94 -8.37
C LEU A 428 1.56 19.70 -8.40
N GLY A 429 2.22 19.75 -7.24
CA GLY A 429 3.67 19.58 -7.12
C GLY A 429 4.50 20.75 -7.66
N LEU A 430 3.89 21.93 -7.87
CA LEU A 430 4.58 23.17 -8.26
C LEU A 430 5.26 23.86 -7.07
N LEU A 431 4.70 23.71 -5.87
CA LEU A 431 5.16 24.28 -4.60
C LEU A 431 5.13 23.21 -3.50
N PRO A 432 5.86 23.37 -2.39
CA PRO A 432 5.66 22.54 -1.20
C PRO A 432 4.22 22.68 -0.66
N LEU A 433 3.64 21.58 -0.18
CA LEU A 433 2.27 21.58 0.35
C LEU A 433 2.15 22.50 1.55
N SER A 434 1.26 23.49 1.48
CA SER A 434 1.15 24.56 2.48
C SER A 434 0.29 24.21 3.70
N GLY A 435 -0.63 23.25 3.59
CA GLY A 435 -1.59 22.89 4.63
C GLY A 435 -2.68 23.96 4.86
N VAL A 436 -2.91 24.82 3.88
CA VAL A 436 -3.96 25.85 3.91
C VAL A 436 -5.21 25.28 3.24
N VAL A 437 -6.38 25.52 3.80
CA VAL A 437 -7.65 25.04 3.24
C VAL A 437 -8.04 25.78 1.96
N THR A 438 -8.71 25.12 1.02
CA THR A 438 -9.22 25.74 -0.21
C THR A 438 -10.47 26.56 0.09
N PRO A 439 -10.49 27.89 -0.22
CA PRO A 439 -11.64 28.72 0.06
C PRO A 439 -12.92 28.17 -0.61
N PHE A 440 -14.05 28.23 0.09
CA PHE A 440 -15.40 27.81 -0.33
C PHE A 440 -15.58 26.32 -0.62
N LEU A 441 -14.51 25.53 -0.73
CA LEU A 441 -14.56 24.10 -1.09
C LEU A 441 -14.32 23.17 0.10
N SER A 442 -13.42 23.56 1.04
CA SER A 442 -13.01 22.71 2.17
C SER A 442 -14.03 22.71 3.32
N LEU A 443 -14.00 21.64 4.12
CA LEU A 443 -14.91 21.43 5.28
C LEU A 443 -14.66 22.39 6.47
N GLY A 444 -13.77 23.35 6.38
CA GLY A 444 -13.45 24.30 7.46
C GLY A 444 -14.56 25.30 7.76
N ARG A 445 -15.35 25.11 8.82
CA ARG A 445 -16.44 26.05 9.20
C ARG A 445 -15.94 27.48 9.38
N SER A 446 -14.84 27.68 10.09
CA SER A 446 -14.23 29.02 10.33
C SER A 446 -13.78 29.67 9.02
N SER A 447 -13.14 28.90 8.13
CA SER A 447 -12.71 29.35 6.82
C SER A 447 -13.88 29.74 5.93
N MET A 448 -14.97 28.94 5.94
CA MET A 448 -16.19 29.24 5.19
C MET A 448 -16.80 30.57 5.61
N VAL A 449 -16.95 30.77 6.91
CA VAL A 449 -17.51 32.03 7.48
C VAL A 449 -16.64 33.22 7.10
N SER A 450 -15.32 33.12 7.27
CA SER A 450 -14.38 34.16 6.94
C SER A 450 -14.37 34.52 5.44
N ASN A 451 -14.30 33.51 4.58
CA ASN A 451 -14.23 33.72 3.13
C ASN A 451 -15.56 34.33 2.59
N LEU A 452 -16.71 33.89 3.10
CA LEU A 452 -18.00 34.52 2.75
C LEU A 452 -18.13 35.94 3.33
N ALA A 453 -17.60 36.20 4.54
CA ALA A 453 -17.52 37.57 5.06
C ALA A 453 -16.62 38.46 4.18
N VAL A 454 -15.49 37.94 3.66
CA VAL A 454 -14.63 38.66 2.70
C VAL A 454 -15.42 38.99 1.44
N VAL A 455 -16.23 38.08 0.89
CA VAL A 455 -17.12 38.41 -0.24
C VAL A 455 -18.13 39.47 0.11
N GLY A 456 -18.68 39.47 1.34
CA GLY A 456 -19.55 40.53 1.86
C GLY A 456 -18.85 41.91 1.87
N LEU A 457 -17.61 41.96 2.37
CA LEU A 457 -16.82 43.22 2.35
C LEU A 457 -16.51 43.68 0.91
N LEU A 458 -16.23 42.75 -0.03
CA LEU A 458 -16.06 43.10 -1.43
C LEU A 458 -17.37 43.66 -2.06
N LEU A 459 -18.52 43.11 -1.68
CA LEU A 459 -19.81 43.60 -2.12
C LEU A 459 -20.12 45.02 -1.53
N ALA A 460 -19.80 45.23 -0.25
CA ALA A 460 -19.89 46.54 0.36
C ALA A 460 -18.99 47.56 -0.34
N ALA A 461 -17.75 47.18 -0.63
CA ALA A 461 -16.80 48.01 -1.37
C ALA A 461 -17.30 48.36 -2.79
N SER A 462 -17.90 47.38 -3.51
CA SER A 462 -18.40 47.59 -4.86
C SER A 462 -19.58 48.57 -4.92
N ARG A 463 -20.39 48.60 -3.86
CA ARG A 463 -21.55 49.51 -3.74
C ARG A 463 -21.11 50.97 -3.47
N GLN A 464 -20.02 51.13 -2.70
CA GLN A 464 -19.53 52.42 -2.23
C GLN A 464 -18.37 52.98 -3.08
N ALA A 465 -18.07 52.39 -4.20
CA ALA A 465 -17.04 52.82 -5.12
C ALA A 465 -17.64 53.53 -6.34
N PRO A 466 -18.05 54.82 -6.21
CA PRO A 466 -18.56 55.54 -7.37
C PRO A 466 -17.44 55.72 -8.41
N PRO A 467 -17.78 55.81 -9.71
CA PRO A 467 -16.84 56.04 -10.76
C PRO A 467 -16.29 57.47 -10.61
N GLY A 468 -15.05 57.65 -10.21
CA GLY A 468 -14.34 58.95 -10.15
C GLY A 468 -13.52 59.20 -11.42
N ASP A 469 -13.09 60.45 -11.58
CA ASP A 469 -12.24 60.88 -12.68
C ASP A 469 -10.78 60.41 -12.48
N GLU A 470 -10.30 60.44 -11.22
CA GLU A 470 -8.99 59.90 -10.83
C GLU A 470 -9.03 58.40 -10.51
N LYS A 471 -8.15 57.64 -11.11
CA LYS A 471 -8.05 56.20 -10.94
C LYS A 471 -6.62 55.79 -10.53
N PRO A 472 -6.18 56.12 -9.30
CA PRO A 472 -4.78 56.01 -8.89
C PRO A 472 -4.24 54.59 -8.90
N PHE A 473 -5.12 53.58 -8.79
CA PHE A 473 -4.76 52.13 -8.72
C PHE A 473 -5.11 51.34 -9.99
N LEU A 474 -5.50 52.01 -11.10
CA LEU A 474 -5.87 51.32 -12.35
C LEU A 474 -4.77 50.39 -12.87
N ARG A 475 -3.55 50.91 -13.00
CA ARG A 475 -2.40 50.17 -13.55
C ARG A 475 -1.95 49.04 -12.61
N PRO A 476 -1.64 49.32 -11.32
CA PRO A 476 -1.15 48.26 -10.43
C PRO A 476 -2.19 47.15 -10.19
N ALA A 477 -3.48 47.47 -10.04
CA ALA A 477 -4.54 46.48 -9.92
C ALA A 477 -4.74 45.64 -11.20
N SER A 478 -4.55 46.27 -12.38
CA SER A 478 -4.61 45.53 -13.66
C SER A 478 -3.43 44.56 -13.81
N ARG A 479 -2.20 44.99 -13.42
CA ARG A 479 -1.02 44.11 -13.40
C ARG A 479 -1.22 42.92 -12.44
N LEU A 480 -1.74 43.17 -11.24
CA LEU A 480 -2.07 42.12 -10.27
C LEU A 480 -3.06 41.09 -10.89
N GLY A 481 -4.12 41.58 -11.51
CA GLY A 481 -5.10 40.70 -12.18
C GLY A 481 -4.46 39.84 -13.27
N LEU A 482 -3.57 40.44 -14.07
CA LEU A 482 -2.85 39.68 -15.12
C LEU A 482 -1.93 38.60 -14.51
N VAL A 483 -1.16 38.93 -13.48
CA VAL A 483 -0.26 37.97 -12.79
C VAL A 483 -1.04 36.82 -12.19
N VAL A 484 -2.12 37.10 -11.44
CA VAL A 484 -2.94 36.03 -10.84
C VAL A 484 -3.57 35.16 -11.93
N SER A 485 -4.10 35.78 -13.02
CA SER A 485 -4.68 35.00 -14.14
C SER A 485 -3.63 34.14 -14.84
N ALA A 486 -2.40 34.63 -15.02
CA ALA A 486 -1.31 33.86 -15.59
C ALA A 486 -0.90 32.68 -14.68
N LEU A 487 -0.81 32.89 -13.37
CA LEU A 487 -0.52 31.81 -12.42
C LEU A 487 -1.63 30.75 -12.38
N LEU A 488 -2.90 31.15 -12.43
CA LEU A 488 -4.01 30.21 -12.55
C LEU A 488 -4.00 29.42 -13.88
N ALA A 489 -3.57 30.07 -14.99
CA ALA A 489 -3.41 29.39 -16.28
C ALA A 489 -2.26 28.36 -16.24
N VAL A 490 -1.13 28.68 -15.57
CA VAL A 490 -0.04 27.72 -15.35
C VAL A 490 -0.53 26.53 -14.50
N ALA A 491 -1.29 26.80 -13.44
CA ALA A 491 -1.89 25.77 -12.62
C ALA A 491 -2.85 24.88 -13.43
N ALA A 492 -3.69 25.48 -14.28
CA ALA A 492 -4.59 24.74 -15.18
C ALA A 492 -3.80 23.87 -16.18
N GLY A 493 -2.73 24.43 -16.78
CA GLY A 493 -1.84 23.68 -17.68
C GLY A 493 -1.19 22.49 -16.97
N ARG A 494 -0.72 22.67 -15.74
CA ARG A 494 -0.15 21.57 -14.94
C ARG A 494 -1.20 20.54 -14.55
N ALA A 495 -2.42 20.96 -14.19
CA ALA A 495 -3.53 20.06 -13.92
C ALA A 495 -3.87 19.22 -15.15
N PHE A 496 -3.91 19.84 -16.34
CA PHE A 496 -4.09 19.13 -17.62
C PHE A 496 -3.00 18.08 -17.85
N MET A 497 -1.74 18.42 -17.62
CA MET A 497 -0.64 17.46 -17.72
C MET A 497 -0.81 16.26 -16.78
N VAL A 498 -1.21 16.49 -15.52
CA VAL A 498 -1.40 15.43 -14.52
C VAL A 498 -2.61 14.56 -14.85
N GLN A 499 -3.73 15.17 -15.22
CA GLN A 499 -5.03 14.48 -15.36
C GLN A 499 -5.24 13.87 -16.76
N VAL A 500 -4.60 14.44 -17.80
CA VAL A 500 -4.87 14.03 -19.19
C VAL A 500 -3.61 13.50 -19.87
N TRP A 501 -2.52 14.28 -19.92
CA TRP A 501 -1.33 13.92 -20.69
C TRP A 501 -0.53 12.79 -20.07
N SER A 502 -0.15 12.91 -18.79
CA SER A 502 0.68 11.93 -18.05
C SER A 502 -0.15 11.02 -17.16
N ARG A 503 -1.44 10.89 -17.43
CA ARG A 503 -2.40 10.16 -16.59
C ARG A 503 -1.96 8.72 -16.35
N GLY A 504 -1.61 7.98 -17.40
CA GLY A 504 -1.21 6.58 -17.31
C GLY A 504 0.02 6.38 -16.44
N ASP A 505 1.07 7.17 -16.67
CA ASP A 505 2.33 7.09 -15.91
C ASP A 505 2.12 7.39 -14.41
N ILE A 506 1.27 8.37 -14.10
CA ILE A 506 0.97 8.74 -12.73
C ILE A 506 0.13 7.65 -12.05
N MET A 507 -0.91 7.15 -12.71
CA MET A 507 -1.80 6.12 -12.17
C MET A 507 -1.06 4.84 -11.78
N THR A 508 -0.03 4.47 -12.55
CA THR A 508 0.73 3.22 -12.39
C THR A 508 2.01 3.37 -11.58
N ARG A 509 2.40 4.61 -11.25
CA ARG A 509 3.62 4.87 -10.48
C ARG A 509 3.45 4.46 -9.03
N GLN A 510 4.39 3.66 -8.51
CA GLN A 510 4.44 3.28 -7.10
C GLN A 510 5.02 4.39 -6.23
N THR A 511 4.58 4.48 -4.99
CA THR A 511 5.23 5.30 -3.96
C THR A 511 5.96 4.42 -2.95
N ARG A 512 7.05 4.93 -2.38
CA ARG A 512 7.80 4.31 -1.30
C ARG A 512 7.79 5.24 -0.11
N THR A 513 7.12 4.84 0.95
CA THR A 513 7.01 5.67 2.16
C THR A 513 7.35 4.88 3.40
N ARG A 514 7.86 5.60 4.39
CA ARG A 514 8.12 5.03 5.70
C ARG A 514 6.79 4.86 6.43
N GLN A 515 6.48 3.62 6.80
CA GLN A 515 5.30 3.26 7.57
C GLN A 515 5.48 3.57 9.06
N ALA A 516 4.41 3.47 9.84
CA ALA A 516 4.43 3.74 11.28
C ALA A 516 5.40 2.83 12.06
N ASP A 517 5.67 1.62 11.55
CA ASP A 517 6.65 0.66 12.09
C ASP A 517 8.12 0.98 11.71
N GLY A 518 8.35 2.07 10.97
CA GLY A 518 9.67 2.49 10.51
C GLY A 518 10.15 1.81 9.22
N ALA A 519 9.46 0.80 8.71
CA ALA A 519 9.82 0.12 7.48
C ALA A 519 9.40 0.93 6.24
N VAL A 520 10.25 0.95 5.21
CA VAL A 520 9.92 1.54 3.91
C VAL A 520 9.32 0.47 3.02
N ARG A 521 8.08 0.69 2.57
CA ARG A 521 7.36 -0.27 1.71
C ARG A 521 6.86 0.39 0.44
N PRO A 522 6.90 -0.31 -0.71
CA PRO A 522 6.26 0.15 -1.93
C PRO A 522 4.73 0.05 -1.77
N GLN A 523 4.05 1.07 -2.26
CA GLN A 523 2.59 1.11 -2.32
C GLN A 523 2.14 1.38 -3.75
N ASP A 524 1.20 0.59 -4.20
CA ASP A 524 0.52 0.80 -5.47
C ASP A 524 -0.72 1.66 -5.29
N ASN A 525 -1.18 2.27 -6.37
CA ASN A 525 -2.40 3.05 -6.38
C ASN A 525 -3.59 2.20 -5.87
N PRO A 526 -4.26 2.59 -4.76
CA PRO A 526 -5.35 1.82 -4.19
C PRO A 526 -6.51 1.56 -5.17
N ARG A 527 -6.73 2.45 -6.12
CA ARG A 527 -7.80 2.36 -7.13
C ARG A 527 -7.56 1.21 -8.10
N LEU A 528 -6.32 1.02 -8.53
CA LEU A 528 -5.93 -0.14 -9.36
C LEU A 528 -6.02 -1.44 -8.56
N ARG A 529 -5.77 -1.40 -7.24
CA ARG A 529 -5.96 -2.56 -6.35
C ARG A 529 -7.44 -2.95 -6.22
N GLU A 530 -8.38 -2.00 -6.26
CA GLU A 530 -9.81 -2.30 -6.29
C GLU A 530 -10.21 -2.99 -7.60
N VAL A 531 -9.75 -2.46 -8.73
CA VAL A 531 -10.01 -3.06 -10.05
C VAL A 531 -9.36 -4.45 -10.18
N ALA A 532 -8.21 -4.66 -9.53
CA ALA A 532 -7.57 -5.98 -9.47
C ALA A 532 -8.48 -7.07 -8.88
N ARG A 533 -9.43 -6.70 -8.01
CA ARG A 533 -10.40 -7.65 -7.44
C ARG A 533 -11.41 -8.19 -8.46
N LEU A 534 -11.58 -7.51 -9.60
CA LEU A 534 -12.41 -7.99 -10.70
C LEU A 534 -11.74 -9.15 -11.46
N VAL A 535 -10.40 -9.26 -11.36
CA VAL A 535 -9.63 -10.34 -11.95
C VAL A 535 -9.57 -11.49 -10.96
N ARG A 536 -10.34 -12.55 -11.21
CA ARG A 536 -10.30 -13.75 -10.36
C ARG A 536 -8.91 -14.34 -10.36
N ARG A 537 -8.42 -14.68 -9.17
CA ARG A 537 -7.17 -15.39 -9.02
C ARG A 537 -7.29 -16.82 -9.55
N GLY A 538 -6.32 -17.27 -10.34
CA GLY A 538 -6.29 -18.62 -10.94
C GLY A 538 -6.32 -19.72 -9.88
N THR A 539 -6.77 -20.89 -10.28
CA THR A 539 -6.86 -22.08 -9.46
C THR A 539 -5.53 -22.84 -9.47
N ILE A 540 -5.13 -23.37 -8.33
CA ILE A 540 -4.05 -24.33 -8.27
C ILE A 540 -4.68 -25.72 -8.24
N LEU A 541 -4.32 -26.55 -9.22
CA LEU A 541 -4.85 -27.89 -9.45
C LEU A 541 -3.79 -28.92 -9.07
N ASP A 542 -4.24 -30.08 -8.63
CA ASP A 542 -3.40 -31.26 -8.56
C ASP A 542 -3.18 -31.86 -9.98
N ARG A 543 -2.40 -32.95 -10.07
CA ARG A 543 -2.09 -33.61 -11.34
C ARG A 543 -3.30 -34.20 -12.08
N HIS A 544 -4.41 -34.39 -11.39
CA HIS A 544 -5.66 -34.95 -11.93
C HIS A 544 -6.71 -33.88 -12.22
N GLY A 545 -6.38 -32.59 -11.99
CA GLY A 545 -7.28 -31.47 -12.21
C GLY A 545 -8.14 -31.14 -10.99
N LEU A 546 -7.91 -31.75 -9.82
CA LEU A 546 -8.63 -31.42 -8.61
C LEU A 546 -8.16 -30.05 -8.06
N PRO A 547 -9.05 -29.08 -7.80
CA PRO A 547 -8.69 -27.81 -7.21
C PRO A 547 -8.18 -27.97 -5.77
N ILE A 548 -6.95 -27.54 -5.49
CA ILE A 548 -6.32 -27.59 -4.16
C ILE A 548 -6.05 -26.21 -3.55
N ALA A 549 -6.16 -25.14 -4.36
CA ALA A 549 -6.28 -23.75 -3.92
C ALA A 549 -7.14 -23.01 -4.95
N MET A 550 -8.22 -22.34 -4.51
CA MET A 550 -9.20 -21.73 -5.41
C MET A 550 -9.89 -20.52 -4.78
N ASP A 551 -10.57 -19.74 -5.61
CA ASP A 551 -11.55 -18.76 -5.17
C ASP A 551 -12.80 -19.48 -4.62
N ALA A 552 -13.32 -19.05 -3.47
CA ALA A 552 -14.49 -19.66 -2.81
C ALA A 552 -15.80 -19.56 -3.63
N THR A 553 -15.81 -18.78 -4.69
CA THR A 553 -16.95 -18.65 -5.61
C THR A 553 -16.95 -19.69 -6.73
N ILE A 554 -15.86 -20.47 -6.89
CA ILE A 554 -15.76 -21.50 -7.92
C ILE A 554 -16.71 -22.66 -7.61
N ASP A 555 -17.47 -23.09 -8.62
CA ASP A 555 -18.30 -24.28 -8.51
C ASP A 555 -17.44 -25.55 -8.57
N VAL A 556 -17.46 -26.33 -7.51
CA VAL A 556 -16.71 -27.58 -7.34
C VAL A 556 -17.63 -28.80 -7.28
N SER A 557 -18.88 -28.68 -7.69
CA SER A 557 -19.87 -29.77 -7.68
C SER A 557 -19.40 -30.99 -8.45
N THR A 558 -18.65 -30.81 -9.55
CA THR A 558 -18.05 -31.88 -10.35
C THR A 558 -17.03 -32.70 -9.58
N HIS A 559 -16.36 -32.14 -8.57
CA HIS A 559 -15.32 -32.75 -7.74
C HIS A 559 -15.82 -33.18 -6.36
N ALA A 560 -17.12 -33.10 -6.09
CA ALA A 560 -17.68 -33.38 -4.76
C ALA A 560 -17.35 -34.80 -4.26
N ARG A 561 -17.38 -35.82 -5.17
CA ARG A 561 -17.01 -37.18 -4.84
C ARG A 561 -15.54 -37.36 -4.48
N GLU A 562 -14.66 -36.63 -5.15
CA GLU A 562 -13.22 -36.68 -4.94
C GLU A 562 -12.87 -36.07 -3.57
N TYR A 563 -13.46 -34.93 -3.23
CA TYR A 563 -13.29 -34.31 -1.89
C TYR A 563 -13.84 -35.23 -0.78
N ALA A 564 -14.99 -35.83 -0.99
CA ALA A 564 -15.55 -36.78 -0.04
C ALA A 564 -14.63 -38.01 0.19
N ALA A 565 -14.01 -38.52 -0.87
CA ALA A 565 -13.03 -39.61 -0.79
C ALA A 565 -11.74 -39.21 -0.05
N LEU A 566 -11.37 -37.92 -0.07
CA LEU A 566 -10.27 -37.34 0.72
C LEU A 566 -10.65 -37.10 2.19
N GLY A 567 -11.94 -37.20 2.53
CA GLY A 567 -12.45 -36.85 3.87
C GLY A 567 -12.40 -35.33 4.13
N VAL A 568 -12.38 -34.51 3.09
CA VAL A 568 -12.37 -33.05 3.18
C VAL A 568 -13.65 -32.45 2.60
N SER A 569 -14.13 -31.38 3.21
CA SER A 569 -15.24 -30.64 2.62
C SER A 569 -14.69 -29.63 1.61
N PRO A 570 -15.28 -29.55 0.41
CA PRO A 570 -14.92 -28.53 -0.54
C PRO A 570 -15.27 -27.15 0.01
N CYS A 571 -14.43 -26.19 -0.19
CA CYS A 571 -14.67 -24.80 0.19
C CYS A 571 -15.02 -23.89 -0.99
N GLY A 572 -15.55 -24.45 -2.06
CA GLY A 572 -16.18 -23.74 -3.17
C GLY A 572 -17.70 -23.67 -3.01
N THR A 573 -18.40 -23.37 -4.10
CA THR A 573 -19.85 -23.52 -4.19
C THR A 573 -20.20 -24.93 -4.69
N VAL A 574 -21.17 -25.57 -4.05
CA VAL A 574 -21.74 -26.86 -4.47
C VAL A 574 -23.22 -26.62 -4.69
N ALA A 575 -23.71 -26.80 -5.91
CA ALA A 575 -25.12 -26.58 -6.32
C ALA A 575 -25.67 -25.21 -5.89
N GLY A 576 -24.85 -24.14 -6.01
CA GLY A 576 -25.23 -22.78 -5.65
C GLY A 576 -25.19 -22.45 -4.15
N VAL A 577 -24.88 -23.41 -3.29
CA VAL A 577 -24.73 -23.20 -1.84
C VAL A 577 -23.25 -23.17 -1.47
N ARG A 578 -22.82 -22.16 -0.72
CA ARG A 578 -21.44 -22.04 -0.23
C ARG A 578 -21.15 -23.17 0.78
N ALA A 579 -20.31 -24.11 0.43
CA ALA A 579 -19.92 -25.21 1.31
C ALA A 579 -18.96 -24.68 2.40
N ARG A 580 -19.19 -25.11 3.63
CA ARG A 580 -18.26 -24.86 4.74
C ARG A 580 -17.30 -26.03 4.87
N PRO A 581 -15.98 -25.83 4.95
CA PRO A 581 -15.05 -26.92 5.20
C PRO A 581 -15.30 -27.54 6.58
N THR A 582 -15.41 -28.88 6.62
CA THR A 582 -15.40 -29.64 7.86
C THR A 582 -13.98 -30.10 8.19
N PRO A 583 -13.56 -30.09 9.46
CA PRO A 583 -12.21 -30.50 9.84
C PRO A 583 -11.91 -31.96 9.53
N LEU A 584 -10.70 -32.22 8.99
CA LEU A 584 -10.14 -33.57 8.84
C LEU A 584 -9.85 -34.18 10.24
N GLY A 585 -10.67 -35.08 10.69
CA GLY A 585 -10.42 -35.96 11.85
C GLY A 585 -10.23 -35.30 13.22
N SER A 586 -10.65 -35.93 14.27
CA SER A 586 -10.63 -35.41 15.67
C SER A 586 -9.26 -35.47 16.38
N SER A 587 -8.13 -35.48 15.65
CA SER A 587 -6.80 -35.41 16.29
C SER A 587 -6.46 -33.96 16.69
N PRO A 588 -5.85 -33.68 17.85
CA PRO A 588 -5.45 -32.34 18.27
C PRO A 588 -4.54 -31.60 17.25
N ILE A 589 -3.78 -32.35 16.47
CA ILE A 589 -2.94 -31.82 15.38
C ILE A 589 -3.79 -31.53 14.13
N ALA A 590 -4.81 -32.32 13.88
CA ALA A 590 -5.72 -32.13 12.75
C ALA A 590 -6.68 -30.94 12.97
N THR A 591 -7.10 -30.66 14.19
CA THR A 591 -7.93 -29.46 14.51
C THR A 591 -7.16 -28.15 14.34
N ALA A 592 -5.85 -28.15 14.55
CA ALA A 592 -5.01 -26.99 14.21
C ALA A 592 -4.82 -26.80 12.69
N ALA A 593 -5.01 -27.85 11.90
CA ALA A 593 -4.87 -27.83 10.44
C ALA A 593 -6.15 -27.39 9.70
N THR A 594 -7.29 -27.39 10.37
CA THR A 594 -8.62 -27.22 9.75
C THR A 594 -9.35 -25.99 10.23
N GLY A 595 -8.60 -24.95 10.62
CA GLY A 595 -9.20 -23.66 10.98
C GLY A 595 -10.26 -23.24 9.95
N THR A 596 -11.41 -22.80 10.45
CA THR A 596 -12.47 -22.17 9.65
C THR A 596 -11.86 -21.15 8.69
N PRO A 597 -12.30 -21.07 7.43
CA PRO A 597 -11.80 -20.07 6.51
C PRO A 597 -11.96 -18.70 7.17
N SER A 598 -10.84 -18.07 7.51
CA SER A 598 -10.83 -16.78 8.15
C SER A 598 -11.51 -15.78 7.22
N LYS A 599 -12.52 -15.08 7.69
CA LYS A 599 -13.13 -13.93 7.00
C LYS A 599 -12.10 -12.85 6.62
N ALA A 600 -10.89 -12.91 7.20
CA ALA A 600 -9.79 -11.96 6.99
C ALA A 600 -9.03 -12.17 5.66
N PHE A 601 -9.12 -13.33 5.03
CA PHE A 601 -8.31 -13.67 3.84
C PHE A 601 -9.05 -13.57 2.51
N GLY A 602 -10.18 -12.90 2.48
CA GLY A 602 -10.98 -12.81 1.26
C GLY A 602 -11.56 -14.16 0.86
N GLU A 603 -11.75 -14.36 -0.44
CA GLU A 603 -12.47 -15.51 -0.97
C GLU A 603 -11.57 -16.69 -1.36
N ARG A 604 -10.27 -16.71 -0.95
CA ARG A 604 -9.33 -17.79 -1.26
C ARG A 604 -9.45 -18.97 -0.30
N CYS A 605 -9.42 -20.16 -0.84
CA CYS A 605 -9.79 -21.39 -0.16
C CYS A 605 -8.79 -22.51 -0.43
N TYR A 606 -8.44 -23.28 0.63
CA TYR A 606 -7.44 -24.35 0.62
C TYR A 606 -8.03 -25.63 1.21
N PRO A 607 -8.63 -26.52 0.39
CA PRO A 607 -9.34 -27.70 0.88
C PRO A 607 -8.48 -28.68 1.69
N LEU A 608 -7.18 -28.78 1.36
CA LEU A 608 -6.26 -29.68 2.06
C LEU A 608 -5.69 -29.11 3.37
N GLY A 609 -6.08 -27.87 3.73
CA GLY A 609 -5.68 -27.25 4.99
C GLY A 609 -4.16 -27.17 5.19
N GLY A 610 -3.74 -27.24 6.46
CA GLY A 610 -2.33 -27.11 6.87
C GLY A 610 -1.40 -28.18 6.29
N GLY A 611 -1.92 -29.39 6.00
CA GLY A 611 -1.14 -30.47 5.42
C GLY A 611 -0.57 -30.19 4.02
N ALA A 612 -1.08 -29.16 3.32
CA ALA A 612 -0.56 -28.68 2.05
C ALA A 612 0.06 -27.27 2.13
N PHE A 613 0.13 -26.66 3.33
CA PHE A 613 0.56 -25.27 3.48
C PHE A 613 1.95 -25.01 2.87
N HIS A 614 2.95 -25.82 3.20
CA HIS A 614 4.32 -25.61 2.71
C HIS A 614 4.47 -25.81 1.20
N LEU A 615 3.52 -26.47 0.59
CA LEU A 615 3.43 -26.64 -0.85
C LEU A 615 2.70 -25.48 -1.54
N LEU A 616 1.59 -25.02 -0.94
CA LEU A 616 0.71 -24.02 -1.53
C LEU A 616 1.05 -22.60 -1.04
N GLY A 617 1.32 -22.43 0.24
CA GLY A 617 1.35 -21.14 0.90
C GLY A 617 -0.06 -20.57 1.07
N ASP A 618 -0.14 -19.27 1.27
CA ASP A 618 -1.39 -18.53 1.23
C ASP A 618 -1.24 -17.22 0.45
N ALA A 619 -2.37 -16.71 -0.06
CA ALA A 619 -2.38 -15.53 -0.91
C ALA A 619 -2.03 -14.23 -0.14
N VAL A 620 -2.10 -14.22 1.18
CA VAL A 620 -1.83 -13.04 2.03
C VAL A 620 -0.37 -12.96 2.44
N SER A 621 0.18 -14.05 2.97
CA SER A 621 1.56 -14.08 3.49
C SER A 621 2.61 -13.97 2.39
N ARG A 622 2.29 -14.30 1.14
CA ARG A 622 3.19 -14.18 -0.01
C ARG A 622 3.85 -12.79 -0.13
N ALA A 623 3.11 -11.73 0.20
CA ALA A 623 3.58 -10.36 0.06
C ALA A 623 4.53 -9.92 1.20
N ASN A 624 4.49 -10.64 2.32
CA ASN A 624 5.24 -10.28 3.54
C ASN A 624 6.48 -11.15 3.77
N TRP A 625 6.64 -12.22 2.99
CA TRP A 625 7.69 -13.20 3.22
C TRP A 625 8.86 -12.97 2.30
N ALA A 626 9.79 -12.17 2.78
CA ALA A 626 11.10 -12.02 2.18
C ALA A 626 12.08 -13.15 2.55
N ALA A 627 11.62 -14.19 3.24
CA ALA A 627 12.49 -15.31 3.62
C ALA A 627 12.87 -16.13 2.37
N PRO A 628 14.15 -16.25 2.03
CA PRO A 628 14.58 -16.94 0.80
C PRO A 628 14.26 -18.43 0.79
N ASN A 629 13.86 -18.99 1.92
CA ASN A 629 13.45 -20.39 2.11
C ASN A 629 11.94 -20.62 2.08
N ALA A 630 11.13 -19.58 1.85
CA ALA A 630 9.68 -19.66 1.83
C ALA A 630 9.15 -19.67 0.39
N ALA A 631 9.46 -20.70 -0.37
CA ALA A 631 8.93 -20.90 -1.73
C ALA A 631 7.60 -21.65 -1.67
N PHE A 632 6.50 -20.95 -1.85
CA PHE A 632 5.14 -21.49 -1.91
C PHE A 632 4.58 -21.31 -3.32
N ALA A 633 3.70 -22.21 -3.77
CA ALA A 633 3.11 -22.13 -5.10
C ALA A 633 2.35 -20.81 -5.33
N GLU A 634 1.63 -20.31 -4.31
CA GLU A 634 0.96 -19.00 -4.36
C GLU A 634 1.94 -17.83 -4.54
N HIS A 635 3.17 -17.97 -4.09
CA HIS A 635 4.22 -16.96 -4.23
C HIS A 635 4.96 -17.11 -5.58
N GLU A 636 5.43 -18.30 -5.91
CA GLU A 636 6.23 -18.57 -7.11
C GLU A 636 5.44 -18.29 -8.40
N PHE A 637 4.13 -18.59 -8.41
CA PHE A 637 3.24 -18.38 -9.55
C PHE A 637 2.30 -17.18 -9.40
N ASP A 638 2.60 -16.25 -8.50
CA ASP A 638 1.73 -15.12 -8.21
C ASP A 638 1.34 -14.32 -9.45
N THR A 639 2.30 -13.99 -10.31
CA THR A 639 2.06 -13.24 -11.55
C THR A 639 1.08 -13.96 -12.47
N ARG A 640 1.24 -15.29 -12.62
CA ARG A 640 0.33 -16.10 -13.41
C ARG A 640 -1.05 -16.19 -12.76
N LEU A 641 -1.10 -16.51 -11.46
CA LEU A 641 -2.35 -16.69 -10.71
C LEU A 641 -3.19 -15.41 -10.66
N ARG A 642 -2.57 -14.24 -10.53
CA ARG A 642 -3.29 -12.96 -10.58
C ARG A 642 -3.66 -12.53 -11.99
N GLY A 643 -3.01 -13.04 -13.04
CA GLY A 643 -3.33 -12.82 -14.44
C GLY A 643 -2.82 -11.51 -15.03
N TYR A 644 -1.97 -10.78 -14.32
CA TYR A 644 -1.29 -9.56 -14.77
C TYR A 644 0.11 -9.45 -14.17
N ASN A 645 1.04 -8.83 -14.90
CA ASN A 645 2.44 -8.68 -14.45
C ASN A 645 2.58 -7.60 -13.39
N ASP A 646 2.02 -6.43 -13.68
CA ASP A 646 1.98 -5.30 -12.76
C ASP A 646 0.65 -4.55 -12.86
N TYR A 647 0.47 -3.55 -12.00
CA TYR A 647 -0.77 -2.78 -11.97
C TYR A 647 -0.97 -1.87 -13.19
N SER A 648 0.06 -1.67 -14.04
CA SER A 648 -0.09 -0.87 -15.26
C SER A 648 -1.02 -1.54 -16.27
N GLU A 649 -0.99 -2.88 -16.34
CA GLU A 649 -1.90 -3.64 -17.19
C GLU A 649 -3.38 -3.46 -16.80
N LEU A 650 -3.66 -3.17 -15.54
CA LEU A 650 -5.02 -2.95 -15.01
C LEU A 650 -5.61 -1.59 -15.39
N LEU A 651 -4.82 -0.69 -15.98
CA LEU A 651 -5.33 0.61 -16.43
C LEU A 651 -6.45 0.44 -17.45
N ALA A 652 -6.37 -0.56 -18.31
CA ALA A 652 -7.43 -0.89 -19.26
C ALA A 652 -8.75 -1.30 -18.59
N LEU A 653 -8.66 -2.03 -17.46
CA LEU A 653 -9.84 -2.38 -16.66
C LEU A 653 -10.42 -1.14 -15.95
N TRP A 654 -9.58 -0.22 -15.51
CA TRP A 654 -10.01 1.04 -14.92
C TRP A 654 -10.72 1.93 -15.94
N ASP A 655 -10.17 2.04 -17.15
CA ASP A 655 -10.69 2.92 -18.20
C ASP A 655 -12.01 2.42 -18.81
N HIS A 656 -12.21 1.10 -18.85
CA HIS A 656 -13.38 0.44 -19.45
C HIS A 656 -14.18 -0.37 -18.42
N ARG A 657 -14.19 0.07 -17.13
CA ARG A 657 -14.86 -0.66 -16.05
C ARG A 657 -16.35 -0.89 -16.28
N ASP A 658 -16.98 -0.01 -17.04
CA ASP A 658 -18.39 -0.08 -17.42
C ASP A 658 -18.63 -0.85 -18.74
N GLU A 659 -17.56 -1.32 -19.38
CA GLU A 659 -17.58 -2.02 -20.67
C GLU A 659 -16.96 -3.43 -20.55
N PRO A 660 -17.62 -4.40 -19.89
CA PRO A 660 -17.05 -5.72 -19.60
C PRO A 660 -16.68 -6.53 -20.84
N PHE A 661 -17.23 -6.19 -21.99
CA PHE A 661 -16.94 -6.84 -23.28
C PHE A 661 -15.89 -6.10 -24.11
N HIS A 662 -15.33 -4.99 -23.62
CA HIS A 662 -14.28 -4.28 -24.34
C HIS A 662 -13.07 -5.19 -24.57
N ARG A 663 -12.46 -5.11 -25.76
CA ARG A 663 -11.34 -5.99 -26.14
C ARG A 663 -10.17 -6.00 -25.13
N SER A 664 -9.81 -4.83 -24.61
CA SER A 664 -8.71 -4.72 -23.64
C SER A 664 -9.06 -5.34 -22.29
N VAL A 665 -10.33 -5.28 -21.87
CA VAL A 665 -10.84 -5.92 -20.65
C VAL A 665 -10.78 -7.43 -20.81
N ARG A 666 -11.35 -7.95 -21.93
CA ARG A 666 -11.33 -9.40 -22.22
C ARG A 666 -9.93 -9.97 -22.34
N ALA A 667 -9.00 -9.22 -22.93
CA ALA A 667 -7.60 -9.63 -23.04
C ALA A 667 -6.93 -9.91 -21.68
N ILE A 668 -7.41 -9.27 -20.60
CA ILE A 668 -6.94 -9.51 -19.22
C ILE A 668 -7.78 -10.62 -18.57
N LEU A 669 -9.12 -10.53 -18.68
CA LEU A 669 -10.02 -11.47 -18.02
C LEU A 669 -9.96 -12.90 -18.57
N ASP A 670 -9.57 -13.09 -19.82
CA ASP A 670 -9.52 -14.41 -20.48
C ASP A 670 -8.11 -15.05 -20.46
N ARG A 671 -7.13 -14.43 -19.82
CA ARG A 671 -5.78 -15.02 -19.68
C ARG A 671 -5.83 -16.35 -18.91
N PRO A 672 -5.09 -17.39 -19.38
CA PRO A 672 -4.91 -18.62 -18.61
C PRO A 672 -4.15 -18.33 -17.31
N ARG A 673 -4.76 -18.65 -16.16
CA ARG A 673 -4.21 -18.33 -14.83
C ARG A 673 -3.96 -19.57 -13.99
N ASP A 674 -4.56 -20.67 -14.34
CA ASP A 674 -4.47 -21.88 -13.54
C ASP A 674 -3.06 -22.48 -13.58
N VAL A 675 -2.68 -23.08 -12.46
CA VAL A 675 -1.41 -23.77 -12.26
C VAL A 675 -1.73 -25.22 -11.89
N THR A 676 -1.19 -26.18 -12.61
CA THR A 676 -1.31 -27.59 -12.29
C THR A 676 0.00 -28.11 -11.72
N LEU A 677 -0.04 -28.57 -10.48
CA LEU A 677 1.11 -29.19 -9.81
C LEU A 677 1.25 -30.66 -10.18
N THR A 678 2.41 -31.23 -9.92
CA THR A 678 2.66 -32.68 -10.08
C THR A 678 2.10 -33.50 -8.94
N ILE A 679 1.62 -32.85 -7.88
CA ILE A 679 1.09 -33.46 -6.67
C ILE A 679 -0.16 -34.32 -6.96
N ASP A 680 -0.23 -35.50 -6.37
CA ASP A 680 -1.49 -36.25 -6.23
C ASP A 680 -2.12 -35.85 -4.87
N ALA A 681 -3.25 -35.17 -4.92
CA ALA A 681 -3.91 -34.63 -3.72
C ALA A 681 -4.32 -35.74 -2.74
N ARG A 682 -4.61 -36.95 -3.27
CA ARG A 682 -4.98 -38.13 -2.45
C ARG A 682 -3.78 -38.60 -1.63
N LEU A 683 -2.61 -38.76 -2.28
CA LEU A 683 -1.38 -39.15 -1.60
C LEU A 683 -0.90 -38.07 -0.64
N GLN A 684 -1.00 -36.77 -1.03
CA GLN A 684 -0.67 -35.65 -0.17
C GLN A 684 -1.47 -35.67 1.14
N ALA A 685 -2.80 -35.81 1.04
CA ALA A 685 -3.68 -35.86 2.20
C ALA A 685 -3.38 -37.08 3.10
N ARG A 686 -3.18 -38.29 2.49
CA ARG A 686 -2.82 -39.49 3.22
C ARG A 686 -1.47 -39.38 3.92
N ALA A 687 -0.44 -38.90 3.22
CA ALA A 687 0.89 -38.67 3.78
C ALA A 687 0.87 -37.66 4.94
N ALA A 688 0.07 -36.59 4.81
CA ALA A 688 -0.11 -35.64 5.88
C ALA A 688 -0.76 -36.23 7.14
N ALA A 689 -1.82 -37.04 6.95
CA ALA A 689 -2.49 -37.72 8.05
C ALA A 689 -1.56 -38.74 8.74
N LEU A 690 -0.80 -39.51 7.94
CA LEU A 690 0.15 -40.51 8.46
C LEU A 690 1.29 -39.88 9.25
N LEU A 691 1.87 -38.78 8.72
CA LEU A 691 2.89 -38.00 9.44
C LEU A 691 2.34 -37.44 10.75
N ALA A 692 1.15 -36.84 10.72
CA ALA A 692 0.52 -36.26 11.91
C ALA A 692 0.27 -37.33 12.98
N LYS A 693 -0.24 -38.50 12.57
CA LYS A 693 -0.46 -39.65 13.48
C LYS A 693 0.87 -40.11 14.09
N GLN A 694 1.89 -40.38 13.29
CA GLN A 694 3.20 -40.81 13.75
C GLN A 694 3.85 -39.85 14.75
N LEU A 695 3.77 -38.51 14.45
CA LEU A 695 4.27 -37.49 15.35
C LEU A 695 3.48 -37.44 16.66
N GLY A 696 2.16 -37.60 16.59
CA GLY A 696 1.29 -37.68 17.77
C GLY A 696 1.59 -38.87 18.66
N ASP A 697 1.71 -40.06 18.06
CA ASP A 697 2.03 -41.31 18.76
C ASP A 697 3.38 -41.24 19.48
N LEU A 698 4.34 -40.54 18.91
CA LEU A 698 5.68 -40.32 19.48
C LEU A 698 5.78 -39.09 20.38
N ARG A 699 4.73 -38.26 20.52
CA ARG A 699 4.71 -36.98 21.22
C ARG A 699 5.78 -36.00 20.67
N LEU A 700 5.95 -36.00 19.36
CA LEU A 700 6.84 -35.12 18.61
C LEU A 700 6.02 -34.19 17.73
N SER A 701 6.64 -33.11 17.22
CA SER A 701 5.92 -32.12 16.39
C SER A 701 6.55 -31.91 15.02
N LYS A 702 7.80 -32.34 14.81
CA LYS A 702 8.59 -31.97 13.64
C LYS A 702 8.93 -33.18 12.78
N GLY A 703 8.63 -33.09 11.49
CA GLY A 703 8.97 -34.14 10.54
C GLY A 703 8.61 -33.75 9.10
N ALA A 704 9.04 -34.58 8.16
CA ALA A 704 8.73 -34.38 6.76
C ALA A 704 8.67 -35.69 5.99
N VAL A 705 7.82 -35.73 4.95
CA VAL A 705 7.68 -36.80 4.00
C VAL A 705 7.70 -36.21 2.58
N VAL A 706 8.47 -36.80 1.69
CA VAL A 706 8.45 -36.49 0.26
C VAL A 706 8.42 -37.79 -0.56
N VAL A 707 7.58 -37.78 -1.60
CA VAL A 707 7.41 -38.90 -2.53
C VAL A 707 7.60 -38.40 -3.95
N LEU A 708 8.46 -39.05 -4.72
CA LEU A 708 8.77 -38.76 -6.12
C LEU A 708 8.34 -39.92 -7.00
N ASP A 709 7.84 -39.64 -8.19
CA ASP A 709 7.75 -40.60 -9.29
C ASP A 709 9.15 -40.82 -9.87
N VAL A 710 9.61 -42.07 -9.87
CA VAL A 710 10.97 -42.42 -10.32
C VAL A 710 11.15 -42.21 -11.82
N ALA A 711 10.10 -42.40 -12.63
CA ALA A 711 10.16 -42.35 -14.09
C ALA A 711 10.20 -40.89 -14.61
N THR A 712 9.55 -39.98 -13.94
CA THR A 712 9.38 -38.60 -14.40
C THR A 712 10.11 -37.57 -13.55
N GLY A 713 10.46 -37.90 -12.31
CA GLY A 713 10.96 -36.95 -11.30
C GLY A 713 9.86 -36.07 -10.69
N ASP A 714 8.60 -36.36 -10.97
CA ASP A 714 7.47 -35.62 -10.40
C ASP A 714 7.38 -35.77 -8.89
N VAL A 715 7.21 -34.68 -8.18
CA VAL A 715 6.88 -34.70 -6.75
C VAL A 715 5.39 -35.06 -6.61
N LEU A 716 5.09 -36.22 -6.06
CA LEU A 716 3.72 -36.71 -5.87
C LEU A 716 3.12 -36.30 -4.53
N ALA A 717 3.96 -36.16 -3.50
CA ALA A 717 3.58 -35.65 -2.20
C ALA A 717 4.76 -34.94 -1.54
N SER A 718 4.46 -33.84 -0.84
CA SER A 718 5.43 -33.04 -0.07
C SER A 718 4.77 -32.52 1.19
N VAL A 719 5.10 -33.12 2.32
CA VAL A 719 4.51 -32.83 3.62
C VAL A 719 5.59 -32.42 4.60
N SER A 720 5.40 -31.26 5.23
CA SER A 720 6.26 -30.74 6.30
C SER A 720 5.41 -30.42 7.52
N ALA A 721 5.82 -30.81 8.70
CA ALA A 721 5.14 -30.51 9.99
C ALA A 721 6.13 -29.85 10.96
N PRO A 722 5.65 -28.98 11.89
CA PRO A 722 4.26 -28.61 12.13
C PRO A 722 3.73 -27.64 11.10
N TRP A 723 2.42 -27.41 11.14
CA TRP A 723 1.73 -26.44 10.28
C TRP A 723 1.43 -25.15 11.04
N PRO A 724 1.38 -23.99 10.32
CA PRO A 724 0.93 -22.75 10.93
C PRO A 724 -0.58 -22.74 11.17
N ARG A 725 -1.03 -21.79 11.96
CA ARG A 725 -2.46 -21.57 12.23
C ARG A 725 -3.10 -20.78 11.09
N LEU A 726 -3.87 -21.43 10.23
CA LEU A 726 -4.45 -20.82 9.04
C LEU A 726 -5.64 -19.90 9.30
N ASP A 727 -6.23 -19.91 10.49
CA ASP A 727 -7.41 -19.15 10.89
C ASP A 727 -7.11 -17.81 11.57
N SER A 728 -5.88 -17.56 11.96
CA SER A 728 -5.48 -16.44 12.81
C SER A 728 -5.05 -15.17 12.06
N GLY A 729 -5.13 -15.17 10.74
CA GLY A 729 -4.78 -14.00 9.93
C GLY A 729 -3.30 -13.63 10.03
N ARG A 730 -2.99 -12.36 9.72
CA ARG A 730 -1.62 -11.85 9.74
C ARG A 730 -0.97 -11.93 11.14
N ALA A 731 -1.74 -11.61 12.18
CA ALA A 731 -1.23 -11.63 13.55
C ALA A 731 -0.79 -13.05 13.97
N GLY A 732 -1.56 -14.09 13.58
CA GLY A 732 -1.18 -15.46 13.84
C GLY A 732 0.04 -15.93 13.06
N MET A 733 0.25 -15.42 11.85
CA MET A 733 1.45 -15.72 11.08
C MET A 733 2.70 -15.09 11.70
N ASP A 734 2.59 -13.88 12.25
CA ASP A 734 3.70 -13.23 12.98
C ASP A 734 4.04 -14.02 14.27
N GLU A 735 3.04 -14.53 14.99
CA GLU A 735 3.24 -15.42 16.14
C GLU A 735 3.88 -16.75 15.72
N ASP A 736 3.40 -17.37 14.64
CA ASP A 736 3.96 -18.62 14.11
C ASP A 736 5.40 -18.45 13.62
N ALA A 737 5.76 -17.29 13.09
CA ALA A 737 7.14 -16.96 12.72
C ALA A 737 8.10 -16.92 13.93
N ALA A 738 7.57 -16.56 15.11
CA ALA A 738 8.35 -16.50 16.36
C ALA A 738 8.43 -17.85 17.10
N ARG A 739 7.69 -18.87 16.66
CA ARG A 739 7.66 -20.18 17.34
C ARG A 739 8.96 -20.96 17.16
N PRO A 740 9.50 -21.59 18.23
CA PRO A 740 10.76 -22.34 18.18
C PRO A 740 10.67 -23.66 17.38
N ASP A 741 9.47 -24.16 17.11
CA ASP A 741 9.24 -25.35 16.30
C ASP A 741 9.16 -25.04 14.79
N LEU A 742 9.32 -23.75 14.43
CA LEU A 742 9.43 -23.27 13.04
C LEU A 742 8.31 -23.81 12.11
N PRO A 743 7.02 -23.51 12.37
CA PRO A 743 5.92 -24.05 11.58
C PRO A 743 5.90 -23.55 10.13
N LEU A 744 6.63 -22.47 9.84
CA LEU A 744 6.70 -21.89 8.49
C LEU A 744 7.81 -22.48 7.63
N LEU A 745 8.72 -23.27 8.22
CA LEU A 745 9.81 -23.90 7.48
C LEU A 745 9.32 -25.07 6.63
N ASP A 746 9.51 -24.96 5.31
CA ASP A 746 9.38 -26.13 4.43
C ASP A 746 10.58 -27.07 4.63
N ARG A 747 10.38 -28.07 5.47
CA ARG A 747 11.40 -29.04 5.84
C ARG A 747 11.78 -29.95 4.67
N VAL A 748 10.88 -30.18 3.74
CA VAL A 748 11.15 -31.00 2.57
C VAL A 748 12.20 -30.37 1.67
N ARG A 749 12.05 -29.11 1.33
CA ARG A 749 12.94 -28.41 0.38
C ARG A 749 14.13 -27.74 1.05
N TYR A 750 13.91 -27.10 2.19
CA TYR A 750 14.87 -26.16 2.82
C TYR A 750 15.38 -26.63 4.17
N GLY A 751 14.81 -27.70 4.75
CA GLY A 751 15.36 -28.28 5.96
C GLY A 751 16.78 -28.77 5.74
N GLN A 752 17.70 -28.35 6.60
CA GLN A 752 19.10 -28.72 6.55
C GLN A 752 19.40 -29.65 7.73
N TYR A 753 19.50 -30.94 7.43
CA TYR A 753 19.66 -31.97 8.46
C TYR A 753 20.89 -32.84 8.19
N PRO A 754 21.62 -33.27 9.23
CA PRO A 754 22.57 -34.37 9.06
C PRO A 754 21.84 -35.60 8.53
N PRO A 755 22.24 -36.17 7.39
CA PRO A 755 21.56 -37.32 6.81
C PRO A 755 21.88 -38.63 7.56
N GLY A 756 22.92 -38.63 8.40
CA GLY A 756 23.37 -39.81 9.10
C GLY A 756 23.65 -40.97 8.13
N SER A 757 23.36 -42.18 8.54
CA SER A 757 23.64 -43.39 7.75
C SER A 757 22.96 -43.48 6.38
N THR A 758 22.01 -42.57 6.04
CA THR A 758 21.46 -42.52 4.68
C THR A 758 22.49 -41.98 3.68
N PHE A 759 23.43 -41.17 4.14
CA PHE A 759 24.52 -40.63 3.30
C PHE A 759 25.52 -41.72 2.83
N LYS A 760 25.54 -42.89 3.47
CA LYS A 760 26.31 -44.05 3.03
C LYS A 760 26.01 -44.45 1.58
N LEU A 761 24.79 -44.17 1.11
CA LEU A 761 24.42 -44.32 -0.31
C LEU A 761 25.27 -43.42 -1.21
N VAL A 762 25.53 -42.18 -0.80
CA VAL A 762 26.37 -41.22 -1.53
C VAL A 762 27.84 -41.62 -1.49
N THR A 763 28.33 -42.12 -0.33
CA THR A 763 29.70 -42.60 -0.17
C THR A 763 29.95 -43.88 -0.97
N ALA A 764 28.97 -44.79 -1.01
CA ALA A 764 29.02 -45.96 -1.86
C ALA A 764 29.03 -45.61 -3.36
N ALA A 765 28.19 -44.61 -3.74
CA ALA A 765 28.17 -44.06 -5.08
C ALA A 765 29.53 -43.45 -5.45
N ALA A 766 30.17 -42.71 -4.53
CA ALA A 766 31.48 -42.09 -4.73
C ALA A 766 32.57 -43.17 -4.98
N ALA A 767 32.55 -44.23 -4.20
CA ALA A 767 33.52 -45.34 -4.36
C ALA A 767 33.35 -46.06 -5.73
N LEU A 768 32.09 -46.43 -6.10
CA LEU A 768 31.78 -47.09 -7.34
C LEU A 768 32.00 -46.24 -8.60
N ARG A 769 31.86 -44.93 -8.45
CA ARG A 769 32.06 -43.97 -9.55
C ARG A 769 33.53 -43.71 -9.87
N ALA A 770 34.37 -43.58 -8.85
CA ALA A 770 35.74 -43.11 -9.03
C ALA A 770 36.79 -44.24 -8.95
N SER A 771 36.51 -45.28 -8.21
CA SER A 771 37.49 -46.37 -7.96
C SER A 771 36.78 -47.69 -7.65
N PRO A 772 36.26 -48.41 -8.66
CA PRO A 772 35.59 -49.69 -8.47
C PRO A 772 36.43 -50.67 -7.60
N ASP A 773 37.76 -50.70 -7.77
CA ASP A 773 38.67 -51.54 -6.99
C ASP A 773 38.65 -51.19 -5.50
N VAL A 774 38.48 -49.91 -5.14
CA VAL A 774 38.34 -49.50 -3.75
C VAL A 774 37.00 -49.95 -3.18
N ALA A 775 35.94 -50.00 -4.02
CA ALA A 775 34.62 -50.50 -3.60
C ALA A 775 34.60 -51.98 -3.32
N GLU A 776 35.58 -52.76 -3.85
CA GLU A 776 35.75 -54.18 -3.57
C GLU A 776 36.60 -54.46 -2.32
N ARG A 777 37.22 -53.40 -1.71
CA ARG A 777 38.00 -53.57 -0.49
C ARG A 777 37.14 -53.97 0.68
N HIS A 778 37.69 -54.89 1.45
CA HIS A 778 37.18 -55.23 2.75
C HIS A 778 37.82 -54.32 3.81
N PHE A 779 37.02 -53.93 4.81
CA PHE A 779 37.49 -53.17 5.93
C PHE A 779 37.01 -53.78 7.26
N GLU A 780 37.88 -53.75 8.26
CA GLU A 780 37.58 -54.38 9.55
C GLU A 780 36.69 -53.49 10.46
N CYS A 781 35.76 -54.14 11.11
CA CYS A 781 35.01 -53.63 12.26
C CYS A 781 35.28 -54.48 13.48
N LYS A 782 35.90 -53.92 14.52
CA LYS A 782 36.47 -54.62 15.67
C LYS A 782 35.76 -54.29 16.98
N PRO A 783 35.88 -55.15 17.98
CA PRO A 783 35.52 -54.73 19.34
C PRO A 783 36.34 -53.55 19.79
N LEU A 784 35.73 -52.62 20.45
CA LEU A 784 36.32 -51.44 21.10
C LEU A 784 36.17 -51.55 22.63
N PRO A 785 36.93 -50.74 23.42
CA PRO A 785 36.70 -50.67 24.84
C PRO A 785 35.25 -50.33 25.20
N GLU A 786 34.85 -50.62 26.43
CA GLU A 786 33.47 -50.38 26.95
C GLU A 786 32.38 -51.16 26.27
N GLY A 787 32.66 -52.35 25.69
CA GLY A 787 31.66 -53.15 25.02
C GLY A 787 31.08 -52.55 23.74
N ARG A 788 31.76 -51.59 23.16
CA ARG A 788 31.41 -50.94 21.88
C ARG A 788 32.11 -51.67 20.73
N VAL A 789 31.59 -51.44 19.50
CA VAL A 789 32.18 -51.92 18.26
C VAL A 789 32.51 -50.78 17.32
N GLY A 790 33.47 -50.99 16.43
CA GLY A 790 33.89 -49.90 15.52
C GLY A 790 35.36 -50.06 15.08
N ILE A 791 36.08 -48.95 14.93
CA ILE A 791 37.49 -48.93 14.54
C ILE A 791 38.21 -47.76 15.15
N GLN A 792 39.42 -47.95 15.63
CA GLN A 792 40.38 -46.90 15.97
C GLN A 792 41.22 -46.61 14.72
N LEU A 793 41.00 -45.45 14.11
CA LEU A 793 41.75 -45.03 12.93
C LEU A 793 43.08 -44.39 13.28
N PRO A 794 44.19 -44.74 12.55
CA PRO A 794 45.45 -44.04 12.70
C PRO A 794 45.32 -42.54 12.50
N ARG A 795 45.98 -41.71 13.28
CA ARG A 795 45.98 -40.22 13.26
C ARG A 795 44.67 -39.58 13.74
N TRP A 796 43.65 -40.36 14.14
CA TRP A 796 42.40 -39.82 14.69
C TRP A 796 42.27 -40.14 16.17
N ARG A 797 42.07 -39.14 17.01
CA ARG A 797 42.01 -39.34 18.47
C ARG A 797 40.72 -40.05 18.94
N ARG A 798 39.64 -39.87 18.26
CA ARG A 798 38.36 -40.47 18.64
C ARG A 798 38.11 -41.71 17.76
N PRO A 799 37.76 -42.87 18.37
CA PRO A 799 37.37 -44.03 17.60
C PRO A 799 36.10 -43.78 16.84
N ILE A 800 35.94 -44.39 15.68
CA ILE A 800 34.67 -44.47 14.96
C ILE A 800 33.91 -45.62 15.61
N ARG A 801 32.75 -45.30 16.16
CA ARG A 801 31.87 -46.28 16.82
C ARG A 801 30.68 -46.56 15.94
N ASP A 802 30.26 -47.84 15.90
CA ASP A 802 28.97 -48.22 15.30
C ASP A 802 27.83 -47.94 16.29
N ASP A 803 26.60 -48.28 15.94
CA ASP A 803 25.44 -48.00 16.77
C ASP A 803 25.61 -48.47 18.21
N ALA A 804 24.98 -47.78 19.15
CA ALA A 804 25.11 -48.17 20.56
C ALA A 804 24.46 -49.51 20.90
N THR A 805 23.59 -50.01 20.04
CA THR A 805 22.94 -51.31 20.18
C THR A 805 23.74 -52.45 19.56
N ASP A 806 24.83 -52.11 18.81
CA ASP A 806 25.70 -53.14 18.25
C ASP A 806 26.75 -53.56 19.30
N HIS A 807 26.63 -54.78 19.76
CA HIS A 807 27.52 -55.40 20.75
C HIS A 807 28.45 -56.45 20.15
N THR A 808 28.19 -56.84 18.90
CA THR A 808 29.01 -57.83 18.15
C THR A 808 29.68 -57.14 16.99
N ALA A 809 31.04 -57.29 16.92
CA ALA A 809 31.80 -56.69 15.81
C ALA A 809 31.41 -57.37 14.48
N HIS A 810 31.30 -56.57 13.43
CA HIS A 810 30.91 -57.00 12.08
C HIS A 810 32.05 -57.78 11.37
N GLY A 811 33.25 -57.76 11.89
CA GLY A 811 34.41 -58.47 11.33
C GLY A 811 34.94 -57.84 10.05
N ASP A 812 35.24 -58.68 9.06
CA ASP A 812 35.68 -58.25 7.73
C ASP A 812 34.49 -57.93 6.83
N VAL A 813 34.28 -56.63 6.56
CA VAL A 813 33.05 -56.10 5.99
C VAL A 813 33.30 -55.69 4.54
N THR A 814 32.36 -56.10 3.63
CA THR A 814 32.25 -55.62 2.24
C THR A 814 31.33 -54.41 2.12
N LEU A 815 31.32 -53.76 0.95
CA LEU A 815 30.40 -52.61 0.66
C LEU A 815 28.93 -53.02 0.87
N ASP A 816 28.50 -54.15 0.34
CA ASP A 816 27.12 -54.60 0.40
C ASP A 816 26.71 -54.95 1.85
N GLU A 817 27.64 -55.60 2.62
CA GLU A 817 27.40 -55.91 4.02
C GLU A 817 27.41 -54.65 4.88
N GLY A 818 28.35 -53.72 4.64
CA GLY A 818 28.44 -52.44 5.33
C GLY A 818 27.20 -51.59 5.15
N LEU A 819 26.55 -51.65 3.98
CA LEU A 819 25.24 -51.03 3.75
C LEU A 819 24.14 -51.75 4.54
N ARG A 820 24.10 -53.08 4.52
CA ARG A 820 23.09 -53.95 5.14
C ARG A 820 23.00 -53.72 6.65
N VAL A 821 24.17 -53.81 7.34
CA VAL A 821 24.27 -53.66 8.78
C VAL A 821 24.52 -52.23 9.21
N SER A 822 24.68 -51.31 8.24
CA SER A 822 24.94 -49.85 8.48
C SER A 822 26.23 -49.56 9.23
N CYS A 823 27.35 -50.31 8.94
CA CYS A 823 28.61 -50.21 9.67
C CYS A 823 29.33 -48.83 9.45
N ASN A 824 29.49 -48.04 10.50
CA ASN A 824 30.20 -46.76 10.44
C ASN A 824 31.70 -46.97 10.25
N ALA A 825 32.25 -47.99 10.90
CA ALA A 825 33.66 -48.34 10.78
C ALA A 825 34.09 -48.66 9.33
N TYR A 826 33.22 -49.37 8.59
CA TYR A 826 33.46 -49.63 7.15
C TYR A 826 33.47 -48.31 6.35
N PHE A 827 32.43 -47.47 6.48
CA PHE A 827 32.29 -46.29 5.67
C PHE A 827 33.31 -45.18 6.00
N ALA A 828 33.74 -45.11 7.22
CA ALA A 828 34.85 -44.17 7.59
C ALA A 828 36.16 -44.56 6.92
N GLN A 829 36.49 -45.89 6.86
CA GLN A 829 37.68 -46.38 6.17
C GLN A 829 37.54 -46.26 4.65
N LEU A 830 36.39 -46.57 4.09
CA LEU A 830 36.09 -46.34 2.67
C LEU A 830 36.25 -44.89 2.28
N GLY A 831 35.74 -43.97 3.09
CA GLY A 831 35.91 -42.51 2.86
C GLY A 831 37.35 -42.07 2.81
N LEU A 832 38.20 -42.58 3.75
CA LEU A 832 39.63 -42.33 3.71
C LEU A 832 40.29 -42.91 2.46
N ALA A 833 39.83 -44.08 1.99
CA ALA A 833 40.38 -44.72 0.81
C ALA A 833 40.03 -43.99 -0.51
N ILE A 834 38.83 -43.39 -0.62
CA ILE A 834 38.43 -42.61 -1.81
C ILE A 834 38.92 -41.18 -1.77
N GLY A 835 39.15 -40.65 -0.57
CA GLY A 835 39.63 -39.29 -0.33
C GLY A 835 38.52 -38.20 -0.40
N PRO A 836 38.81 -37.00 0.15
CA PRO A 836 37.82 -35.95 0.32
C PRO A 836 37.34 -35.37 -1.00
N ARG A 837 38.19 -35.28 -2.02
CA ARG A 837 37.79 -34.74 -3.34
C ARG A 837 36.73 -35.63 -3.98
N THR A 838 36.93 -36.92 -4.05
CA THR A 838 36.02 -37.89 -4.66
C THR A 838 34.64 -37.86 -3.96
N LEU A 839 34.64 -37.84 -2.62
CA LEU A 839 33.42 -37.77 -1.83
C LEU A 839 32.67 -36.45 -2.09
N LYS A 840 33.42 -35.33 -2.08
CA LYS A 840 32.84 -34.01 -2.35
C LYS A 840 32.24 -33.90 -3.75
N ASP A 841 32.99 -34.28 -4.79
CA ASP A 841 32.53 -34.18 -6.19
C ASP A 841 31.28 -35.02 -6.41
N THR A 842 31.12 -36.14 -5.70
CA THR A 842 29.91 -36.98 -5.80
C THR A 842 28.76 -36.39 -4.98
N ALA A 843 29.02 -35.86 -3.78
CA ALA A 843 28.01 -35.19 -2.98
C ALA A 843 27.47 -33.94 -3.69
N ASP A 844 28.37 -33.14 -4.30
CA ASP A 844 27.98 -31.97 -5.11
C ASP A 844 27.13 -32.39 -6.33
N ALA A 845 27.45 -33.55 -6.94
CA ALA A 845 26.64 -34.11 -8.00
C ALA A 845 25.21 -34.45 -7.52
N PHE A 846 25.00 -34.79 -6.28
CA PHE A 846 23.69 -34.95 -5.63
C PHE A 846 23.17 -33.65 -4.97
N GLU A 847 23.84 -32.54 -5.14
CA GLU A 847 23.50 -31.24 -4.56
C GLU A 847 23.49 -31.25 -3.01
N ILE A 848 24.35 -32.05 -2.39
CA ILE A 848 24.47 -32.19 -0.93
C ILE A 848 25.72 -31.50 -0.44
N ALA A 849 25.57 -30.59 0.55
CA ALA A 849 26.69 -29.89 1.18
C ALA A 849 27.44 -30.83 2.15
N THR A 850 28.77 -30.88 2.01
CA THR A 850 29.66 -31.75 2.85
C THR A 850 30.45 -30.99 3.91
N SER A 851 30.49 -29.67 3.85
CA SER A 851 31.04 -28.79 4.88
C SER A 851 30.41 -27.40 4.77
N THR A 852 30.47 -26.65 5.87
CA THR A 852 29.94 -25.27 5.92
C THR A 852 30.72 -24.33 4.99
N ALA A 853 32.06 -24.46 4.96
CA ALA A 853 32.90 -23.66 4.07
C ALA A 853 32.94 -24.18 2.62
N GLY A 854 32.37 -25.38 2.33
CA GLY A 854 32.29 -25.96 1.01
C GLY A 854 33.63 -26.36 0.37
N THR A 855 34.71 -26.49 1.14
CA THR A 855 36.04 -26.81 0.61
C THR A 855 36.42 -28.27 0.81
N THR A 856 37.25 -28.79 -0.07
CA THR A 856 37.83 -30.14 0.05
C THR A 856 38.72 -30.30 1.28
N ALA A 857 39.40 -29.21 1.70
CA ALA A 857 40.28 -29.21 2.87
C ALA A 857 39.45 -29.36 4.17
N ASP A 858 38.37 -28.64 4.32
CA ASP A 858 37.47 -28.73 5.50
C ASP A 858 36.85 -30.12 5.60
N LEU A 859 36.35 -30.63 4.46
CA LEU A 859 35.84 -32.00 4.41
C LEU A 859 36.94 -33.00 4.83
N GLY A 860 38.19 -32.81 4.40
CA GLY A 860 39.34 -33.66 4.76
C GLY A 860 39.58 -33.76 6.25
N GLN A 861 39.35 -32.67 7.02
CA GLN A 861 39.54 -32.66 8.48
C GLN A 861 38.51 -33.48 9.24
N GLN A 862 37.37 -33.81 8.64
CA GLN A 862 36.29 -34.55 9.27
C GLN A 862 35.80 -35.74 8.42
N LEU A 863 36.60 -36.13 7.44
CA LEU A 863 36.30 -37.13 6.43
C LEU A 863 35.69 -38.45 6.95
N PRO A 864 36.27 -39.07 8.02
CA PRO A 864 35.70 -40.31 8.53
C PRO A 864 34.24 -40.19 8.98
N TRP A 865 33.89 -39.10 9.69
CA TRP A 865 32.54 -38.87 10.16
C TRP A 865 31.61 -38.42 9.03
N ALA A 866 32.10 -37.55 8.15
CA ALA A 866 31.36 -37.10 6.97
C ALA A 866 30.95 -38.25 6.05
N SER A 867 31.83 -39.31 5.95
CA SER A 867 31.59 -40.48 5.08
C SER A 867 30.36 -41.30 5.47
N TYR A 868 29.82 -41.15 6.68
CA TYR A 868 28.53 -41.74 7.08
C TYR A 868 27.47 -40.69 7.47
N GLY A 869 27.65 -39.44 6.97
CA GLY A 869 26.64 -38.40 7.06
C GLY A 869 26.52 -37.70 8.39
N GLN A 870 27.62 -37.65 9.14
CA GLN A 870 27.77 -36.86 10.36
C GLN A 870 28.68 -35.65 10.09
N ALA A 871 29.16 -35.00 11.14
CA ALA A 871 29.95 -33.78 11.07
C ALA A 871 29.10 -32.64 10.43
N GLU A 872 29.62 -31.95 9.41
CA GLU A 872 28.95 -30.83 8.76
C GLU A 872 28.18 -31.21 7.50
N VAL A 873 27.97 -32.50 7.24
CA VAL A 873 27.13 -32.92 6.08
C VAL A 873 25.66 -32.60 6.32
N LEU A 874 25.06 -31.80 5.43
CA LEU A 874 23.67 -31.39 5.52
C LEU A 874 22.91 -31.70 4.23
N ALA A 875 21.71 -32.25 4.36
CA ALA A 875 20.84 -32.57 3.25
C ALA A 875 19.38 -32.31 3.58
N SER A 876 18.59 -31.94 2.57
CA SER A 876 17.15 -31.88 2.72
C SER A 876 16.51 -33.24 2.37
N PRO A 877 15.29 -33.54 2.88
CA PRO A 877 14.55 -34.74 2.50
C PRO A 877 14.34 -34.87 0.99
N PHE A 878 14.09 -33.78 0.31
CA PHE A 878 13.95 -33.77 -1.14
C PHE A 878 15.23 -34.24 -1.87
N ARG A 879 16.41 -33.77 -1.44
CA ARG A 879 17.70 -34.20 -2.00
C ARG A 879 17.94 -35.68 -1.74
N MET A 880 17.63 -36.15 -0.54
CA MET A 880 17.78 -37.56 -0.19
C MET A 880 16.80 -38.47 -0.94
N ALA A 881 15.57 -38.02 -1.22
CA ALA A 881 14.64 -38.77 -2.08
C ALA A 881 15.19 -38.88 -3.52
N ARG A 882 15.84 -37.83 -4.02
CA ARG A 882 16.50 -37.89 -5.35
C ARG A 882 17.72 -38.83 -5.39
N VAL A 883 18.44 -38.96 -4.27
CA VAL A 883 19.48 -40.03 -4.16
C VAL A 883 18.85 -41.38 -4.34
N ALA A 884 17.75 -41.70 -3.63
CA ALA A 884 17.04 -42.97 -3.80
C ALA A 884 16.49 -43.16 -5.21
N ALA A 885 15.90 -42.12 -5.79
CA ALA A 885 15.39 -42.12 -7.17
C ALA A 885 16.51 -42.42 -8.17
N THR A 886 17.74 -41.87 -7.97
CA THR A 886 18.90 -42.14 -8.82
C THR A 886 19.33 -43.62 -8.79
N MET A 887 19.21 -44.29 -7.65
CA MET A 887 19.46 -45.74 -7.57
C MET A 887 18.39 -46.54 -8.34
N ALA A 888 17.15 -46.10 -8.21
CA ALA A 888 16.02 -46.72 -8.91
C ALA A 888 16.02 -46.48 -10.43
N THR A 889 16.55 -45.36 -10.92
CA THR A 889 16.69 -44.99 -12.36
C THR A 889 17.98 -45.55 -12.99
N ARG A 890 18.69 -46.45 -12.30
CA ARG A 890 19.96 -47.02 -12.77
C ARG A 890 21.02 -45.95 -13.02
N GLY A 891 21.11 -45.01 -12.10
CA GLY A 891 22.17 -43.98 -12.03
C GLY A 891 21.86 -42.63 -12.70
N GLU A 892 20.67 -42.47 -13.23
CA GLU A 892 20.23 -41.21 -13.82
C GLU A 892 19.48 -40.35 -12.80
N MET A 893 19.96 -39.19 -12.50
CA MET A 893 19.34 -38.24 -11.60
C MET A 893 18.43 -37.29 -12.38
N LEU A 894 17.14 -37.41 -12.15
CA LEU A 894 16.13 -36.53 -12.71
C LEU A 894 16.04 -35.21 -11.89
N PRO A 895 15.78 -34.07 -12.56
CA PRO A 895 15.38 -32.85 -11.84
C PRO A 895 14.04 -33.10 -11.15
N GLY A 896 13.89 -32.69 -9.92
CA GLY A 896 12.58 -32.75 -9.27
C GLY A 896 11.61 -31.78 -9.93
N ARG A 897 10.48 -32.28 -10.41
CA ARG A 897 9.44 -31.48 -11.07
C ARG A 897 8.26 -31.28 -10.14
N TRP A 898 7.85 -30.02 -9.98
CA TRP A 898 6.77 -29.60 -9.07
C TRP A 898 5.50 -29.15 -9.80
N VAL A 899 5.63 -28.80 -11.09
CA VAL A 899 4.56 -28.17 -11.88
C VAL A 899 4.44 -28.88 -13.23
N LEU A 900 3.20 -29.09 -13.68
CA LEU A 900 2.85 -29.62 -14.99
C LEU A 900 2.44 -28.49 -15.95
N ASN A 901 1.67 -27.52 -15.47
CA ASN A 901 1.22 -26.38 -16.24
C ASN A 901 1.33 -25.09 -15.37
N PRO A 902 2.07 -24.05 -15.79
CA PRO A 902 2.79 -23.94 -17.06
C PRO A 902 3.86 -25.03 -17.22
N ALA A 903 4.09 -25.46 -18.45
CA ALA A 903 5.15 -26.43 -18.70
C ALA A 903 6.49 -25.86 -18.20
N PRO A 904 7.20 -26.55 -17.30
CA PRO A 904 8.49 -26.05 -16.82
C PRO A 904 9.52 -26.08 -17.95
N VAL A 905 10.53 -25.22 -17.82
CA VAL A 905 11.73 -25.33 -18.68
C VAL A 905 12.33 -26.71 -18.48
N ALA A 906 12.56 -27.43 -19.59
CA ALA A 906 13.15 -28.75 -19.53
C ALA A 906 14.58 -28.67 -18.94
N ILE A 907 14.77 -29.24 -17.76
CA ILE A 907 16.10 -29.43 -17.18
C ILE A 907 16.54 -30.84 -17.54
N PRO A 908 17.70 -31.03 -18.18
CA PRO A 908 18.14 -32.35 -18.58
C PRO A 908 18.46 -33.20 -17.35
N SER A 909 18.18 -34.49 -17.46
CA SER A 909 18.65 -35.46 -16.49
C SER A 909 20.18 -35.52 -16.48
N ARG A 910 20.76 -35.99 -15.38
CA ARG A 910 22.21 -36.06 -15.22
C ARG A 910 22.60 -37.50 -14.80
N ARG A 911 23.47 -38.11 -15.56
CA ARG A 911 24.03 -39.40 -15.18
C ARG A 911 25.04 -39.23 -14.06
N ILE A 912 24.73 -39.81 -12.90
CA ILE A 912 25.60 -39.78 -11.72
C ILE A 912 26.41 -41.10 -11.64
N LEU A 913 25.80 -42.24 -11.93
CA LEU A 913 26.39 -43.57 -11.82
C LEU A 913 26.21 -44.34 -13.11
N GLU A 914 27.13 -45.26 -13.35
CA GLU A 914 26.93 -46.31 -14.32
C GLU A 914 25.81 -47.29 -13.87
N PRO A 915 24.98 -47.81 -14.79
CA PRO A 915 23.86 -48.67 -14.48
C PRO A 915 24.19 -49.84 -13.52
N ALA A 916 25.29 -50.51 -13.73
CA ALA A 916 25.72 -51.63 -12.92
C ALA A 916 26.04 -51.27 -11.46
N ALA A 917 26.63 -50.07 -11.26
CA ALA A 917 26.92 -49.50 -9.94
C ALA A 917 25.65 -49.13 -9.19
N ALA A 918 24.70 -48.50 -9.87
CA ALA A 918 23.40 -48.16 -9.30
C ALA A 918 22.59 -49.41 -8.96
N ASP A 919 22.55 -50.40 -9.84
CA ASP A 919 21.90 -51.73 -9.61
C ASP A 919 22.50 -52.44 -8.40
N ARG A 920 23.83 -52.35 -8.17
CA ARG A 920 24.48 -52.91 -6.98
C ARG A 920 24.02 -52.23 -5.69
N ILE A 921 23.99 -50.88 -5.66
CA ILE A 921 23.49 -50.15 -4.49
C ILE A 921 22.02 -50.46 -4.26
N ALA A 922 21.19 -50.51 -5.31
CA ALA A 922 19.77 -50.86 -5.23
C ALA A 922 19.54 -52.26 -4.61
N ARG A 923 20.32 -53.25 -5.03
CA ARG A 923 20.29 -54.60 -4.42
C ARG A 923 20.72 -54.57 -2.95
N ALA A 924 21.76 -53.82 -2.60
CA ALA A 924 22.16 -53.64 -1.20
C ALA A 924 21.05 -52.96 -0.37
N MET A 925 20.38 -51.92 -0.93
CA MET A 925 19.21 -51.26 -0.28
C MET A 925 18.06 -52.30 -0.06
N ARG A 926 17.85 -53.26 -0.96
CA ARG A 926 16.86 -54.30 -0.73
C ARG A 926 17.31 -55.24 0.42
N ARG A 927 18.60 -55.58 0.52
CA ARG A 927 19.13 -56.36 1.64
C ARG A 927 19.02 -55.68 3.00
N VAL A 928 19.09 -54.36 3.05
CA VAL A 928 18.81 -53.57 4.27
C VAL A 928 17.39 -53.84 4.77
N VAL A 929 16.41 -53.98 3.88
CA VAL A 929 15.01 -54.29 4.20
C VAL A 929 14.82 -55.76 4.49
N THR A 930 15.39 -56.70 3.72
CA THR A 930 15.14 -58.16 3.91
C THR A 930 15.85 -58.73 5.13
N GLY A 931 16.93 -58.20 5.61
CA GLY A 931 17.69 -58.73 6.73
C GLY A 931 18.65 -57.77 7.38
N GLY A 932 18.43 -56.47 7.26
CA GLY A 932 19.23 -55.41 7.86
C GLY A 932 18.45 -54.49 8.78
N THR A 933 18.85 -53.25 8.86
CA THR A 933 18.35 -52.25 9.81
C THR A 933 16.88 -51.81 9.54
N ALA A 934 16.27 -52.15 8.39
CA ALA A 934 14.87 -51.90 8.07
C ALA A 934 14.04 -53.18 7.97
N SER A 935 14.42 -54.27 8.64
CA SER A 935 13.77 -55.58 8.57
C SER A 935 12.29 -55.60 8.97
N GLN A 936 11.79 -54.58 9.65
CA GLN A 936 10.37 -54.39 9.91
C GLN A 936 9.51 -54.30 8.62
N LEU A 937 10.12 -53.94 7.50
CA LEU A 937 9.47 -53.87 6.19
C LEU A 937 9.71 -55.14 5.33
N ALA A 938 10.33 -56.18 5.86
CA ALA A 938 10.65 -57.38 5.09
C ALA A 938 9.41 -58.10 4.54
N GLY A 939 8.31 -58.13 5.30
CA GLY A 939 7.03 -58.72 4.93
C GLY A 939 6.01 -57.71 4.40
N HIS A 940 6.43 -56.49 4.00
CA HIS A 940 5.49 -55.50 3.47
C HIS A 940 4.92 -55.98 2.11
N GLU A 941 3.63 -55.65 1.88
CA GLU A 941 2.88 -56.07 0.67
C GLU A 941 3.56 -55.62 -0.63
N VAL A 942 4.22 -54.47 -0.62
CA VAL A 942 5.05 -53.95 -1.73
C VAL A 942 6.53 -54.16 -1.37
N GLU A 943 7.33 -54.69 -2.27
CA GLU A 943 8.75 -54.81 -2.05
C GLU A 943 9.46 -53.45 -1.96
N ILE A 944 10.01 -53.12 -0.81
CA ILE A 944 10.71 -51.85 -0.56
C ILE A 944 12.23 -52.10 -0.58
N ALA A 945 12.98 -51.18 -1.19
CA ALA A 945 14.42 -51.05 -1.07
C ALA A 945 14.76 -49.72 -0.40
N GLY A 946 15.59 -49.68 0.64
CA GLY A 946 15.86 -48.44 1.34
C GLY A 946 17.04 -48.52 2.30
N LYS A 947 17.31 -47.39 2.95
CA LYS A 947 18.37 -47.23 3.95
C LYS A 947 17.84 -46.40 5.14
N THR A 948 18.04 -46.92 6.32
CA THR A 948 17.79 -46.21 7.57
C THR A 948 18.90 -45.21 7.89
N GLY A 949 18.57 -44.16 8.59
CA GLY A 949 19.49 -43.17 9.15
C GLY A 949 19.14 -42.86 10.60
N THR A 950 20.16 -42.73 11.41
CA THR A 950 20.11 -42.19 12.77
C THR A 950 21.15 -41.09 12.77
N ALA A 951 20.71 -39.85 12.78
CA ALA A 951 21.60 -38.69 12.74
C ALA A 951 21.73 -38.07 14.13
N GLU A 952 22.89 -38.13 14.72
CA GLU A 952 23.14 -37.55 16.04
C GLU A 952 23.07 -36.03 16.03
N VAL A 953 22.44 -35.48 17.04
CA VAL A 953 22.30 -34.05 17.27
C VAL A 953 22.83 -33.71 18.66
N THR A 954 23.65 -32.69 18.76
CA THR A 954 24.22 -32.25 20.03
C THR A 954 23.13 -31.78 21.00
N GLY A 955 23.03 -32.41 22.16
CA GLY A 955 22.08 -32.02 23.22
C GLY A 955 20.62 -32.41 22.99
N ALA A 956 20.34 -33.22 21.96
CA ALA A 956 18.99 -33.69 21.66
C ALA A 956 18.98 -35.14 21.15
N PRO A 957 17.86 -35.87 21.21
CA PRO A 957 17.70 -37.16 20.56
C PRO A 957 18.00 -37.08 19.06
N SER A 958 18.50 -38.16 18.49
CA SER A 958 18.87 -38.25 17.07
C SER A 958 17.67 -38.04 16.15
N HIS A 959 17.91 -37.55 14.95
CA HIS A 959 16.89 -37.53 13.89
C HIS A 959 16.74 -38.92 13.30
N SER A 960 15.49 -39.35 13.11
CA SER A 960 15.13 -40.60 12.50
C SER A 960 14.92 -40.44 11.01
N TRP A 961 15.65 -41.20 10.18
CA TRP A 961 15.55 -41.12 8.73
C TRP A 961 15.22 -42.47 8.09
N PHE A 962 14.47 -42.43 6.98
CA PHE A 962 14.39 -43.50 6.01
C PHE A 962 14.42 -42.91 4.59
N VAL A 963 15.21 -43.50 3.70
CA VAL A 963 15.35 -43.12 2.31
C VAL A 963 15.30 -44.37 1.45
N GLY A 964 14.38 -44.42 0.47
CA GLY A 964 14.20 -45.64 -0.31
C GLY A 964 13.31 -45.45 -1.54
N PHE A 965 12.98 -46.55 -2.16
CA PHE A 965 12.07 -46.61 -3.30
C PHE A 965 11.24 -47.90 -3.26
N ALA A 966 10.07 -47.89 -3.88
CA ALA A 966 9.14 -48.99 -3.95
C ALA A 966 8.29 -48.93 -5.24
N PRO A 967 7.93 -50.06 -5.84
CA PRO A 967 8.48 -51.40 -5.59
C PRO A 967 9.98 -51.49 -5.93
N ALA A 968 10.66 -52.46 -5.35
CA ALA A 968 12.09 -52.65 -5.60
C ALA A 968 12.41 -52.99 -7.07
N THR A 969 11.43 -53.59 -7.78
CA THR A 969 11.52 -53.97 -9.20
C THR A 969 10.28 -53.46 -9.95
N GLY A 970 10.37 -53.41 -11.28
CA GLY A 970 9.26 -52.97 -12.13
C GLY A 970 9.38 -51.55 -12.66
N PRO A 971 8.53 -51.14 -13.62
CA PRO A 971 8.63 -49.85 -14.30
C PRO A 971 8.00 -48.70 -13.51
N LYS A 972 6.90 -48.93 -12.79
CA LYS A 972 6.22 -47.92 -11.97
C LYS A 972 6.74 -47.95 -10.54
N ARG A 973 7.53 -46.98 -10.17
CA ARG A 973 8.19 -46.88 -8.87
C ARG A 973 8.07 -45.46 -8.28
N ILE A 974 8.02 -45.42 -6.97
CA ILE A 974 8.17 -44.17 -6.21
C ILE A 974 9.46 -44.17 -5.42
N ALA A 975 10.09 -43.00 -5.26
CA ALA A 975 11.15 -42.78 -4.31
C ALA A 975 10.62 -41.99 -3.12
N ILE A 976 11.07 -42.35 -1.93
CA ILE A 976 10.56 -41.72 -0.70
C ILE A 976 11.71 -41.31 0.23
N ALA A 977 11.58 -40.18 0.86
CA ALA A 977 12.38 -39.83 2.03
C ALA A 977 11.50 -39.35 3.17
N VAL A 978 11.77 -39.86 4.35
CA VAL A 978 11.08 -39.56 5.59
C VAL A 978 12.09 -39.11 6.62
N ILE A 979 11.82 -38.00 7.30
CA ILE A 979 12.52 -37.57 8.51
C ILE A 979 11.53 -37.31 9.65
N VAL A 980 11.89 -37.77 10.84
CA VAL A 980 11.24 -37.39 12.11
C VAL A 980 12.31 -36.77 13.00
N GLU A 981 12.22 -35.44 13.21
CA GLU A 981 13.18 -34.72 14.04
C GLU A 981 13.10 -35.25 15.49
N ASN A 982 14.27 -35.59 16.05
CA ASN A 982 14.41 -36.11 17.41
C ASN A 982 13.64 -37.46 17.66
N GLY A 983 13.34 -38.17 16.58
CA GLY A 983 12.60 -39.41 16.60
C GLY A 983 13.42 -40.66 17.05
N GLY A 984 14.72 -40.45 17.34
CA GLY A 984 15.61 -41.52 17.74
C GLY A 984 16.06 -42.40 16.56
N TYR A 985 16.04 -43.71 16.73
CA TYR A 985 16.45 -44.64 15.69
C TYR A 985 15.56 -44.61 14.44
N GLY A 986 16.22 -44.73 13.25
CA GLY A 986 15.51 -44.75 11.97
C GLY A 986 14.44 -45.84 11.90
N ALA A 987 14.72 -46.99 12.41
CA ALA A 987 13.78 -48.12 12.50
C ALA A 987 12.53 -47.81 13.36
N ARG A 988 12.63 -46.94 14.35
CA ARG A 988 11.55 -46.69 15.29
C ARG A 988 10.48 -45.71 14.76
N ALA A 989 10.88 -44.65 14.08
CA ALA A 989 9.98 -43.56 13.69
C ALA A 989 9.82 -43.43 12.17
N ALA A 990 10.91 -43.39 11.41
CA ALA A 990 10.86 -43.13 9.97
C ALA A 990 10.48 -44.38 9.14
N VAL A 991 10.93 -45.57 9.54
CA VAL A 991 10.68 -46.84 8.80
C VAL A 991 9.19 -47.21 8.79
N PRO A 992 8.45 -47.23 9.93
CA PRO A 992 7.01 -47.53 9.91
C PRO A 992 6.24 -46.55 9.05
N LEU A 993 6.51 -45.23 9.22
CA LEU A 993 5.87 -44.17 8.45
C LEU A 993 6.12 -44.33 6.93
N ALA A 994 7.34 -44.69 6.55
CA ALA A 994 7.66 -44.91 5.13
C ALA A 994 6.88 -46.11 4.57
N GLY A 995 6.72 -47.18 5.31
CA GLY A 995 5.89 -48.35 4.94
C GLY A 995 4.44 -47.94 4.76
N ASP A 996 3.86 -47.26 5.72
CA ASP A 996 2.47 -46.76 5.65
C ASP A 996 2.24 -45.87 4.42
N VAL A 997 3.19 -44.98 4.07
CA VAL A 997 3.09 -44.15 2.87
C VAL A 997 3.20 -44.97 1.59
N VAL A 998 4.01 -46.01 1.55
CA VAL A 998 4.10 -46.91 0.41
C VAL A 998 2.80 -47.69 0.25
N SER A 999 2.20 -48.22 1.34
CA SER A 999 0.87 -48.85 1.32
C SER A 999 -0.22 -47.88 0.85
N ALA A 1000 -0.15 -46.62 1.27
CA ALA A 1000 -1.06 -45.60 0.75
C ALA A 1000 -0.90 -45.39 -0.76
N ALA A 1001 0.32 -45.31 -1.28
CA ALA A 1001 0.57 -45.19 -2.71
C ALA A 1001 0.07 -46.42 -3.51
N HIS A 1002 0.22 -47.63 -2.94
CA HIS A 1002 -0.29 -48.87 -3.52
C HIS A 1002 -1.83 -48.87 -3.54
N SER A 1003 -2.47 -48.59 -2.41
CA SER A 1003 -3.95 -48.56 -2.31
C SER A 1003 -4.61 -47.51 -3.22
N LEU A 1004 -3.89 -46.45 -3.57
CA LEU A 1004 -4.31 -45.40 -4.52
C LEU A 1004 -4.02 -45.75 -6.00
N GLY A 1005 -3.39 -46.89 -6.27
CA GLY A 1005 -3.03 -47.34 -7.63
C GLY A 1005 -1.91 -46.53 -8.28
N ILE A 1006 -1.13 -45.79 -7.48
CA ILE A 1006 0.03 -45.04 -7.97
C ILE A 1006 1.17 -46.00 -8.32
N ILE A 1007 1.34 -47.03 -7.52
CA ILE A 1007 2.25 -48.14 -7.75
C ILE A 1007 1.48 -49.48 -7.71
N PRO A 1008 1.99 -50.52 -8.40
CA PRO A 1008 1.34 -51.84 -8.43
C PRO A 1008 1.32 -52.48 -7.07
#